data_3da1870c59ae2bd1ce60d8623da0b045
#
_entry.id   3da1870c59ae2bd1ce60d8623da0b045
#
_cell.length_a   1.000
_cell.length_b   1.000
_cell.length_c   1.000
_cell.angle_alpha   90.00
_cell.angle_beta   90.00
_cell.angle_gamma   90.00
#
_symmetry.space_group_name_H-M   'P 1'
#
loop_
_entity.id
_entity.type
_entity.pdbx_description
1 polymer ?
#
loop_
_entity_poly.entity_id
_entity_poly.type
_entity_poly.pdbx_seq_one_letter_code
_entity_poly.pdbx_strand_id
1 'polypeptide(L)'
;MSKKSLWVLGLLFCYIAGYGQQKVGFEELDLSKVWMEYGKVTKGTSVTAEPVLMGGKIRSDVVGFHANGLAKLKLDGKCIRFTAKVWVVPTEIDVNDSSLMVQPLVDGTKLLFSTTSDNTKQFRALVGKDGKVDCGSVSLVLKLDGQEVYNSGVLRPSDGWKTIDVNLEKGNILEMAFYSTEDGASGDNVVLVSPQLTYQGEKPQLVDVSTMGKGPSQSESVVQNLEKKLSSLPVMNGLLSEKTAFDWLLTPEKSQAGVYRTADGKGIVIANAMVSRTFRIFPNLATVDFTNRMLGESLLRAVSSEGNLWIDGKKWTLGGLGGQPERAYLKEEWLDDLYTLPESFLVEDFEVKSLEESIRWARSRWALNKEAATGKELIFTLRGDKELKDVKVKLHFVIYDKIPVIRKWFEVENGSSMPLNIDHFQLEYLAFAEPESPGAGDPATFRLPNIHVESDYACNGAFTEKETDITEKWVEDKDYTSQRNYLLQTPCILQVAPPIGPDQLVKTGECFSSFGVYEMPFDSDDRERKGLFTRHFYKTVAPWTTENPIFMHLTSSDPEVVRQAVDQCAETGYEMIILSFGSGANAEDVSEENIAHLKKLVDYAKSKGIEMGCYALLASRWISDEVDVINPETGKRGGMHFGSSPCLCSEWGYDYFRKIKTFFEKTGMSCFEHDGSYPGDVCASTTHAHHKGLKDSQWNQFYKITELYHWMCENGIYLNVPDFYFLNGSTKVGIGYREVNWSLPRDRQLIHTRQLNYDCTWERIPSSLWSFVPLVEYHGGGKAATLEPLSEHLYEYKMLMFQNYGAGVQACYRGPRLYDTPETKRVVMEIINWYKKYRRILNSDIIHLRKPDARDWDGLMHVDPKGKEKGLAMFFNPTDKEMTRKIQIPLYYTGLKEKVSVREQEGKRVVYRLNRELEIELTVKIPAKGYTWYVFE
;
A
#
# COMPACT_ATOMS: atom_id res chain seq x y z
N MET A 1 46.74 105.02 2.48
CA MET A 1 47.83 104.38 3.27
C MET A 1 47.37 102.96 3.59
N SER A 2 47.96 102.05 2.97
CA SER A 2 49.01 101.21 3.34
C SER A 2 48.51 99.91 4.00
N LYS A 3 48.56 98.82 3.25
CA LYS A 3 49.26 97.50 3.49
C LYS A 3 48.50 96.55 4.38
N LYS A 4 48.45 95.31 4.16
CA LYS A 4 49.17 94.30 3.37
C LYS A 4 48.30 93.00 3.27
N SER A 5 48.37 92.39 2.13
CA SER A 5 47.90 91.01 1.90
C SER A 5 48.68 89.97 2.70
N LEU A 6 47.96 89.00 3.21
CA LEU A 6 48.61 87.72 3.56
C LEU A 6 47.73 86.57 3.03
N TRP A 7 48.29 85.80 2.10
CA TRP A 7 47.78 84.58 1.56
C TRP A 7 48.02 83.50 2.58
N VAL A 8 46.96 82.81 2.97
CA VAL A 8 47.03 81.48 3.67
C VAL A 8 46.56 80.43 2.68
N LEU A 9 47.54 79.71 2.12
CA LEU A 9 47.32 78.49 1.36
C LEU A 9 46.96 77.43 2.35
N GLY A 10 45.65 77.11 2.46
CA GLY A 10 45.19 75.89 3.14
C GLY A 10 45.41 74.68 2.27
N LEU A 11 46.40 73.86 2.58
CA LEU A 11 46.58 72.52 2.06
C LEU A 11 45.46 71.66 2.59
N LEU A 12 44.46 71.38 1.74
CA LEU A 12 43.52 70.36 1.96
C LEU A 12 44.23 68.99 1.72
N PHE A 13 44.75 68.38 2.76
CA PHE A 13 45.17 66.98 2.71
C PHE A 13 43.90 66.16 2.61
N CYS A 14 43.52 65.79 1.41
CA CYS A 14 42.63 64.60 1.25
C CYS A 14 43.42 63.37 1.74
N TYR A 15 43.06 62.91 2.94
CA TYR A 15 43.40 61.56 3.38
C TYR A 15 42.65 60.60 2.53
N ILE A 16 43.23 60.25 1.38
CA ILE A 16 42.87 59.00 0.72
C ILE A 16 43.52 57.93 1.58
N ALA A 17 42.77 57.39 2.54
CA ALA A 17 43.16 56.15 3.17
C ALA A 17 43.08 55.05 2.08
N GLY A 18 44.22 54.89 1.40
CA GLY A 18 44.44 53.75 0.54
C GLY A 18 44.41 52.51 1.43
N TYR A 19 43.28 51.84 1.53
CA TYR A 19 43.28 50.52 2.12
C TYR A 19 44.18 49.63 1.27
N GLY A 20 45.36 49.27 1.85
CA GLY A 20 46.21 48.23 1.25
C GLY A 20 45.48 46.96 1.05
N GLN A 21 45.83 46.18 0.05
CA GLN A 21 45.27 44.84 -0.15
C GLN A 21 45.50 44.00 1.11
N GLN A 22 44.42 43.47 1.64
CA GLN A 22 44.38 42.55 2.80
C GLN A 22 44.09 41.16 2.35
N LYS A 23 44.44 40.16 3.13
CA LYS A 23 44.16 38.74 2.89
C LYS A 23 43.52 38.13 4.09
N VAL A 24 42.58 37.20 3.84
CA VAL A 24 41.96 36.41 4.86
C VAL A 24 41.85 34.95 4.38
N GLY A 25 42.21 34.03 5.27
CA GLY A 25 41.96 32.60 5.05
C GLY A 25 40.47 32.27 5.16
N PHE A 26 39.96 31.36 4.34
CA PHE A 26 38.59 30.92 4.43
C PHE A 26 38.32 30.28 5.77
N GLU A 27 39.30 29.59 6.36
CA GLU A 27 39.28 29.01 7.70
C GLU A 27 39.12 30.01 8.84
N GLU A 28 39.31 31.28 8.55
CA GLU A 28 39.12 32.39 9.51
C GLU A 28 37.72 32.96 9.50
N LEU A 29 36.87 32.49 8.60
CA LEU A 29 35.46 32.86 8.51
C LEU A 29 34.62 32.01 9.44
N ASP A 30 33.36 32.41 9.62
CA ASP A 30 32.38 31.65 10.43
C ASP A 30 31.83 30.45 9.64
N LEU A 31 32.55 29.33 9.71
CA LEU A 31 32.21 28.12 8.96
C LEU A 31 30.88 27.48 9.39
N SER A 32 30.29 27.86 10.54
CA SER A 32 28.98 27.40 10.93
C SER A 32 27.85 27.81 9.97
N LYS A 33 28.13 28.79 9.11
CA LYS A 33 27.20 29.30 8.08
C LYS A 33 27.20 28.51 6.77
N VAL A 34 28.11 27.56 6.62
CA VAL A 34 28.18 26.70 5.43
C VAL A 34 27.22 25.54 5.53
N TRP A 35 26.57 25.20 4.43
CA TRP A 35 25.73 24.01 4.35
C TRP A 35 26.51 22.83 3.77
N MET A 36 26.27 21.65 4.35
CA MET A 36 26.68 20.36 3.81
C MET A 36 25.57 19.35 4.06
N GLU A 37 25.34 18.47 3.11
CA GLU A 37 24.41 17.37 3.21
C GLU A 37 24.85 16.33 4.26
N TYR A 38 26.14 16.09 4.34
CA TYR A 38 26.74 15.14 5.28
C TYR A 38 27.85 15.79 6.12
N GLY A 39 27.82 15.54 7.43
CA GLY A 39 28.85 16.01 8.38
C GLY A 39 28.83 17.52 8.65
N LYS A 40 29.97 18.04 9.04
CA LYS A 40 30.18 19.48 9.27
C LYS A 40 31.49 19.89 8.64
N VAL A 41 31.57 21.13 8.13
CA VAL A 41 32.81 21.73 7.64
C VAL A 41 33.86 21.71 8.74
N THR A 42 35.06 21.22 8.43
CA THR A 42 36.19 21.13 9.35
C THR A 42 37.24 22.19 9.09
N LYS A 43 37.96 22.49 10.14
CA LYS A 43 39.10 23.43 10.06
C LYS A 43 40.37 22.68 10.43
N GLY A 44 41.38 22.79 9.56
CA GLY A 44 42.71 22.19 9.78
C GLY A 44 42.81 20.69 9.50
N THR A 45 41.70 20.06 9.11
CA THR A 45 41.62 18.62 8.80
C THR A 45 40.69 18.36 7.62
N SER A 46 40.68 17.14 7.12
CA SER A 46 39.59 16.62 6.27
C SER A 46 38.29 16.60 7.01
N VAL A 47 37.18 16.38 6.33
CA VAL A 47 35.84 16.22 6.94
C VAL A 47 35.76 15.00 7.88
N THR A 48 36.61 14.00 7.66
CA THR A 48 36.75 12.81 8.52
C THR A 48 37.71 13.04 9.71
N ALA A 49 38.08 14.29 9.97
CA ALA A 49 39.02 14.71 11.02
C ALA A 49 40.48 14.21 10.83
N GLU A 50 40.82 13.71 9.65
CA GLU A 50 42.17 13.26 9.33
C GLU A 50 43.09 14.42 8.97
N PRO A 51 44.38 14.38 9.39
CA PRO A 51 45.38 15.37 9.00
C PRO A 51 45.63 15.33 7.48
N VAL A 52 45.66 16.47 6.84
CA VAL A 52 45.93 16.60 5.42
C VAL A 52 47.43 16.79 5.17
N LEU A 53 48.05 15.83 4.48
CA LEU A 53 49.47 15.84 4.11
C LEU A 53 49.68 16.39 2.70
N MET A 54 50.50 17.41 2.55
CA MET A 54 50.86 17.95 1.25
C MET A 54 52.36 18.17 1.18
N GLY A 55 53.01 17.50 0.24
CA GLY A 55 54.47 17.54 0.10
C GLY A 55 55.23 17.03 1.34
N GLY A 56 54.67 16.02 2.04
CA GLY A 56 55.25 15.45 3.23
C GLY A 56 55.08 16.26 4.54
N LYS A 57 54.32 17.35 4.49
CA LYS A 57 54.01 18.20 5.65
C LYS A 57 52.52 18.24 5.95
N ILE A 58 52.19 18.18 7.23
CA ILE A 58 50.81 18.39 7.69
C ILE A 58 50.45 19.85 7.48
N ARG A 59 49.29 20.10 6.88
CA ARG A 59 48.74 21.44 6.66
C ARG A 59 47.67 21.76 7.68
N SER A 60 47.75 22.97 8.27
CA SER A 60 46.71 23.50 9.18
C SER A 60 45.80 24.54 8.52
N ASP A 61 46.21 25.05 7.37
CA ASP A 61 45.45 25.98 6.54
C ASP A 61 44.56 25.26 5.55
N VAL A 62 43.70 24.38 6.09
CA VAL A 62 42.84 23.49 5.34
C VAL A 62 41.39 23.67 5.80
N VAL A 63 40.46 23.58 4.86
CA VAL A 63 39.02 23.47 5.14
C VAL A 63 38.49 22.21 4.44
N GLY A 64 37.90 21.30 5.24
CA GLY A 64 37.36 20.06 4.76
C GLY A 64 35.84 20.19 4.50
N PHE A 65 35.43 19.68 3.35
CA PHE A 65 34.05 19.62 2.87
C PHE A 65 33.68 18.18 2.49
N HIS A 66 32.38 17.93 2.41
CA HIS A 66 31.82 16.76 1.77
C HIS A 66 30.82 17.20 0.68
N ALA A 67 30.73 16.50 -0.42
CA ALA A 67 29.65 16.72 -1.38
C ALA A 67 28.35 16.02 -0.91
N ASN A 68 27.21 16.63 -1.03
CA ASN A 68 26.93 17.95 -1.58
C ASN A 68 27.17 19.02 -0.50
N GLY A 69 27.70 20.14 -0.91
CA GLY A 69 27.99 21.26 0.00
C GLY A 69 27.91 22.63 -0.69
N LEU A 70 27.59 23.65 0.06
CA LEU A 70 27.49 25.03 -0.43
C LEU A 70 28.02 26.02 0.59
N ALA A 71 28.89 26.92 0.11
CA ALA A 71 29.29 28.13 0.83
C ALA A 71 29.00 29.37 -0.02
N LYS A 72 28.41 30.40 0.57
CA LYS A 72 28.19 31.69 -0.08
C LYS A 72 28.93 32.79 0.66
N LEU A 73 29.66 33.62 -0.07
CA LEU A 73 30.42 34.74 0.47
C LEU A 73 29.82 36.04 -0.04
N LYS A 74 29.57 36.95 0.87
CA LYS A 74 29.25 38.34 0.60
C LYS A 74 30.54 39.11 0.38
N LEU A 75 30.76 39.64 -0.84
CA LEU A 75 31.96 40.30 -1.27
C LEU A 75 31.78 41.82 -1.37
N ASP A 76 30.56 42.31 -1.65
CA ASP A 76 30.17 43.73 -1.82
C ASP A 76 31.09 44.52 -2.76
N GLY A 77 31.59 43.87 -3.80
CA GLY A 77 32.53 44.48 -4.77
C GLY A 77 33.92 44.79 -4.22
N LYS A 78 34.24 44.37 -2.99
CA LYS A 78 35.47 44.67 -2.27
C LYS A 78 36.53 43.58 -2.36
N CYS A 79 36.18 42.39 -2.82
CA CYS A 79 37.14 41.32 -3.06
C CYS A 79 37.74 41.40 -4.45
N ILE A 80 39.01 41.06 -4.54
CA ILE A 80 39.82 41.14 -5.77
C ILE A 80 40.04 39.74 -6.33
N ARG A 81 40.34 38.77 -5.48
CA ARG A 81 40.80 37.45 -5.92
C ARG A 81 40.52 36.36 -4.88
N PHE A 82 40.18 35.17 -5.34
CA PHE A 82 40.16 33.97 -4.54
C PHE A 82 41.17 32.95 -5.07
N THR A 83 42.01 32.44 -4.18
CA THR A 83 43.02 31.41 -4.52
C THR A 83 42.91 30.26 -3.54
N ALA A 84 43.03 29.02 -4.04
CA ALA A 84 43.05 27.80 -3.23
C ALA A 84 43.72 26.66 -4.02
N LYS A 85 43.98 25.56 -3.34
CA LYS A 85 44.15 24.25 -3.99
C LYS A 85 43.04 23.32 -3.52
N VAL A 86 42.45 22.63 -4.46
CA VAL A 86 41.37 21.65 -4.19
C VAL A 86 41.87 20.24 -4.46
N TRP A 87 41.41 19.28 -3.63
CA TRP A 87 41.74 17.88 -3.78
C TRP A 87 40.66 17.02 -3.11
N VAL A 88 40.37 15.87 -3.70
CA VAL A 88 39.56 14.82 -3.07
C VAL A 88 40.51 13.96 -2.27
N VAL A 89 40.23 13.83 -0.95
CA VAL A 89 41.06 13.05 -0.03
C VAL A 89 40.80 11.57 -0.26
N PRO A 90 41.84 10.74 -0.47
CA PRO A 90 41.66 9.32 -0.62
C PRO A 90 40.96 8.68 0.60
N THR A 91 39.95 7.87 0.39
CA THR A 91 39.38 7.02 1.42
C THR A 91 40.16 5.72 1.47
N GLU A 92 40.55 5.23 2.62
CA GLU A 92 41.23 3.94 2.76
C GLU A 92 40.22 2.81 2.41
N ILE A 93 40.52 2.10 1.33
CA ILE A 93 39.82 0.86 0.96
C ILE A 93 40.84 -0.28 1.06
N ASP A 94 40.48 -1.35 1.75
CA ASP A 94 41.32 -2.54 1.75
C ASP A 94 41.31 -3.19 0.37
N VAL A 95 42.35 -2.91 -0.42
CA VAL A 95 42.50 -3.49 -1.77
C VAL A 95 42.72 -5.01 -1.77
N ASN A 96 42.91 -5.60 -0.60
CA ASN A 96 43.04 -7.06 -0.41
C ASN A 96 41.71 -7.70 0.02
N ASP A 97 40.64 -6.91 0.09
CA ASP A 97 39.30 -7.46 0.36
C ASP A 97 38.96 -8.51 -0.72
N SER A 98 38.83 -9.75 -0.29
CA SER A 98 38.56 -10.90 -1.16
C SER A 98 37.18 -10.84 -1.83
N SER A 99 36.31 -9.94 -1.39
CA SER A 99 34.99 -9.70 -2.00
C SER A 99 35.06 -8.79 -3.24
N LEU A 100 36.19 -8.06 -3.43
CA LEU A 100 36.38 -7.18 -4.56
C LEU A 100 37.11 -7.89 -5.71
N MET A 101 36.55 -7.77 -6.90
CA MET A 101 37.19 -8.22 -8.12
C MET A 101 38.11 -7.12 -8.67
N VAL A 102 39.29 -7.56 -9.14
CA VAL A 102 40.31 -6.67 -9.68
C VAL A 102 40.41 -6.86 -11.19
N GLN A 103 40.17 -5.82 -11.96
CA GLN A 103 40.40 -5.82 -13.41
C GLN A 103 41.57 -4.94 -13.76
N PRO A 104 42.69 -5.46 -14.24
CA PRO A 104 43.81 -4.66 -14.78
C PRO A 104 43.38 -3.92 -16.06
N LEU A 105 43.77 -2.66 -16.17
CA LEU A 105 43.59 -1.85 -17.37
C LEU A 105 44.91 -1.79 -18.19
N VAL A 106 44.73 -1.47 -19.47
CA VAL A 106 45.86 -1.43 -20.43
C VAL A 106 46.94 -0.40 -20.06
N ASP A 107 46.54 0.66 -19.38
CA ASP A 107 47.43 1.71 -18.89
C ASP A 107 48.15 1.36 -17.58
N GLY A 108 47.91 0.16 -17.04
CA GLY A 108 48.53 -0.34 -15.81
C GLY A 108 47.80 0.07 -14.51
N THR A 109 46.65 0.74 -14.61
CA THR A 109 45.74 0.95 -13.50
C THR A 109 44.85 -0.28 -13.26
N LYS A 110 44.15 -0.36 -12.13
CA LYS A 110 43.25 -1.45 -11.81
C LYS A 110 41.89 -0.91 -11.41
N LEU A 111 40.83 -1.50 -11.95
CA LEU A 111 39.48 -1.28 -11.48
C LEU A 111 39.15 -2.29 -10.36
N LEU A 112 38.72 -1.77 -9.22
CA LEU A 112 38.06 -2.54 -8.18
C LEU A 112 36.55 -2.46 -8.39
N PHE A 113 35.91 -3.59 -8.46
CA PHE A 113 34.45 -3.65 -8.61
C PHE A 113 33.88 -4.86 -7.90
N SER A 114 32.62 -4.79 -7.50
CA SER A 114 31.80 -5.94 -7.17
C SER A 114 30.99 -6.36 -8.39
N THR A 115 30.63 -7.63 -8.49
CA THR A 115 29.73 -8.12 -9.52
C THR A 115 28.36 -8.41 -8.91
N THR A 116 27.33 -8.08 -9.67
CA THR A 116 25.95 -8.47 -9.37
C THR A 116 25.66 -9.90 -9.79
N SER A 117 24.53 -10.45 -9.35
CA SER A 117 24.08 -11.80 -9.73
C SER A 117 23.86 -11.96 -11.24
N ASP A 118 23.63 -10.89 -11.97
CA ASP A 118 23.50 -10.85 -13.43
C ASP A 118 24.84 -10.59 -14.15
N ASN A 119 25.97 -10.67 -13.42
CA ASN A 119 27.32 -10.33 -13.88
C ASN A 119 27.54 -8.85 -14.26
N THR A 120 26.66 -7.96 -13.88
CA THR A 120 26.89 -6.51 -14.02
C THR A 120 27.96 -6.07 -13.04
N LYS A 121 28.99 -5.40 -13.55
CA LYS A 121 30.09 -4.89 -12.72
C LYS A 121 29.74 -3.53 -12.16
N GLN A 122 29.83 -3.38 -10.85
CA GLN A 122 29.76 -2.09 -10.20
C GLN A 122 31.15 -1.57 -9.87
N PHE A 123 31.44 -0.38 -10.35
CA PHE A 123 32.66 0.34 -10.00
C PHE A 123 32.69 0.66 -8.51
N ARG A 124 33.85 0.41 -7.87
CA ARG A 124 34.07 0.72 -6.46
C ARG A 124 35.23 1.68 -6.27
N ALA A 125 36.33 1.44 -6.96
CA ALA A 125 37.50 2.29 -6.92
C ALA A 125 38.42 2.06 -8.13
N LEU A 126 39.19 3.06 -8.45
CA LEU A 126 40.30 2.95 -9.37
C LEU A 126 41.62 2.92 -8.57
N VAL A 127 42.44 1.89 -8.79
CA VAL A 127 43.76 1.79 -8.18
C VAL A 127 44.79 2.21 -9.21
N GLY A 128 45.49 3.30 -8.93
CA GLY A 128 46.57 3.83 -9.78
C GLY A 128 47.78 2.89 -9.87
N LYS A 129 48.70 3.18 -10.81
CA LYS A 129 49.97 2.44 -10.95
C LYS A 129 50.85 2.49 -9.70
N ASP A 130 50.67 3.52 -8.91
CA ASP A 130 51.37 3.74 -7.63
C ASP A 130 50.67 3.02 -6.45
N GLY A 131 49.61 2.24 -6.71
CA GLY A 131 48.86 1.51 -5.68
C GLY A 131 47.86 2.38 -4.90
N LYS A 132 47.67 3.64 -5.26
CA LYS A 132 46.72 4.52 -4.59
C LYS A 132 45.30 4.21 -5.04
N VAL A 133 44.38 4.25 -4.09
CA VAL A 133 42.97 4.01 -4.32
C VAL A 133 42.23 5.30 -4.64
N ASP A 134 41.46 5.26 -5.70
CA ASP A 134 40.64 6.37 -6.16
C ASP A 134 39.16 6.08 -5.85
N CYS A 135 38.72 6.57 -4.70
CA CYS A 135 37.35 6.42 -4.21
C CYS A 135 36.76 7.79 -3.89
N GLY A 136 35.57 8.07 -4.38
CA GLY A 136 34.89 9.36 -4.31
C GLY A 136 35.21 10.24 -5.52
N SER A 137 34.23 11.01 -5.95
CA SER A 137 34.40 11.95 -7.05
C SER A 137 33.50 13.17 -6.88
N VAL A 138 34.09 14.37 -6.95
CA VAL A 138 33.44 15.64 -6.65
C VAL A 138 33.63 16.65 -7.79
N SER A 139 32.59 17.41 -8.08
CA SER A 139 32.71 18.60 -8.94
C SER A 139 32.57 19.86 -8.07
N LEU A 140 33.58 20.74 -8.14
CA LEU A 140 33.53 22.07 -7.51
C LEU A 140 33.20 23.12 -8.55
N VAL A 141 32.14 23.88 -8.33
CA VAL A 141 31.72 24.98 -9.18
C VAL A 141 31.71 26.27 -8.37
N LEU A 142 32.40 27.31 -8.91
CA LEU A 142 32.33 28.66 -8.35
C LEU A 142 31.51 29.56 -9.26
N LYS A 143 30.56 30.30 -8.68
CA LYS A 143 29.72 31.27 -9.38
C LYS A 143 29.89 32.65 -8.73
N LEU A 144 30.15 33.67 -9.55
CA LEU A 144 30.17 35.05 -9.14
C LEU A 144 28.92 35.75 -9.65
N ASP A 145 28.09 36.24 -8.73
CA ASP A 145 26.78 36.83 -9.04
C ASP A 145 25.90 35.93 -9.97
N GLY A 146 25.94 34.59 -9.73
CA GLY A 146 25.21 33.59 -10.49
C GLY A 146 25.88 33.12 -11.79
N GLN A 147 26.95 33.75 -12.25
CA GLN A 147 27.71 33.33 -13.44
C GLN A 147 28.87 32.40 -13.03
N GLU A 148 29.01 31.29 -13.72
CA GLU A 148 30.12 30.35 -13.49
C GLU A 148 31.48 31.01 -13.85
N VAL A 149 32.39 31.03 -12.88
CA VAL A 149 33.73 31.60 -13.03
C VAL A 149 34.84 30.56 -12.85
N TYR A 150 34.48 29.37 -12.34
CA TYR A 150 35.39 28.24 -12.24
C TYR A 150 34.58 26.97 -12.16
N ASN A 151 35.04 25.92 -12.85
CA ASN A 151 34.47 24.56 -12.75
C ASN A 151 35.65 23.59 -12.78
N SER A 152 35.77 22.78 -11.74
CA SER A 152 36.87 21.80 -11.66
C SER A 152 36.72 20.65 -12.65
N GLY A 153 35.52 20.44 -13.19
CA GLY A 153 35.13 19.14 -13.72
C GLY A 153 35.11 18.10 -12.60
N VAL A 154 34.99 16.84 -12.95
CA VAL A 154 35.06 15.74 -11.98
C VAL A 154 36.49 15.67 -11.42
N LEU A 155 36.61 15.74 -10.11
CA LEU A 155 37.83 15.55 -9.33
C LEU A 155 37.82 14.17 -8.68
N ARG A 156 38.96 13.49 -8.76
CA ARG A 156 39.19 12.21 -8.07
C ARG A 156 40.45 12.28 -7.22
N PRO A 157 40.65 11.44 -6.21
CA PRO A 157 41.90 11.39 -5.45
C PRO A 157 43.15 11.26 -6.32
N SER A 158 43.09 10.50 -7.42
CA SER A 158 44.20 10.28 -8.36
C SER A 158 44.57 11.50 -9.18
N ASP A 159 43.67 12.49 -9.35
CA ASP A 159 43.94 13.70 -10.11
C ASP A 159 44.95 14.64 -9.42
N GLY A 160 45.14 14.41 -8.10
CA GLY A 160 46.00 15.27 -7.29
C GLY A 160 45.42 16.67 -7.09
N TRP A 161 46.30 17.62 -6.80
CA TRP A 161 45.88 18.96 -6.48
C TRP A 161 45.57 19.81 -7.71
N LYS A 162 44.40 20.42 -7.78
CA LYS A 162 44.08 21.46 -8.76
C LYS A 162 44.13 22.83 -8.11
N THR A 163 44.68 23.79 -8.83
CA THR A 163 44.77 25.19 -8.37
C THR A 163 43.55 25.98 -8.81
N ILE A 164 42.97 26.68 -7.86
CA ILE A 164 41.89 27.65 -8.07
C ILE A 164 42.49 29.04 -8.01
N ASP A 165 42.20 29.84 -9.01
CA ASP A 165 42.63 31.23 -9.08
C ASP A 165 41.60 32.05 -9.87
N VAL A 166 40.76 32.77 -9.14
CA VAL A 166 39.58 33.44 -9.68
C VAL A 166 39.63 34.95 -9.37
N ASN A 167 39.44 35.76 -10.40
CA ASN A 167 39.22 37.19 -10.26
C ASN A 167 37.80 37.45 -9.72
N LEU A 168 37.71 38.23 -8.65
CA LEU A 168 36.42 38.55 -7.97
C LEU A 168 36.07 40.04 -8.05
N GLU A 169 36.84 40.84 -8.83
CA GLU A 169 36.62 42.26 -8.92
C GLU A 169 35.19 42.61 -9.34
N LYS A 170 34.59 43.53 -8.60
CA LYS A 170 33.20 44.00 -8.77
C LYS A 170 32.09 42.97 -8.48
N GLY A 171 32.45 41.75 -8.08
CA GLY A 171 31.47 40.77 -7.67
C GLY A 171 30.87 41.02 -6.28
N ASN A 172 29.60 40.68 -6.10
CA ASN A 172 28.90 40.90 -4.84
C ASN A 172 28.78 39.61 -4.03
N ILE A 173 28.50 38.50 -4.70
CA ILE A 173 28.31 37.16 -4.06
C ILE A 173 29.16 36.14 -4.80
N LEU A 174 29.99 35.40 -4.05
CA LEU A 174 30.67 34.21 -4.54
C LEU A 174 29.97 32.98 -3.95
N GLU A 175 29.49 32.10 -4.82
CA GLU A 175 28.98 30.78 -4.44
C GLU A 175 30.04 29.71 -4.73
N MET A 176 30.29 28.82 -3.77
CA MET A 176 31.10 27.62 -3.90
C MET A 176 30.26 26.41 -3.66
N ALA A 177 29.95 25.65 -4.69
CA ALA A 177 29.14 24.46 -4.65
C ALA A 177 29.95 23.21 -4.94
N PHE A 178 29.84 22.22 -4.07
CA PHE A 178 30.44 20.90 -4.19
C PHE A 178 29.36 19.91 -4.53
N TYR A 179 29.45 19.22 -5.64
CA TYR A 179 28.48 18.25 -6.11
C TYR A 179 29.09 16.85 -6.13
N SER A 180 28.34 15.84 -5.62
CA SER A 180 28.65 14.45 -5.91
C SER A 180 28.43 14.15 -7.39
N THR A 181 29.05 13.11 -7.90
CA THR A 181 28.93 12.72 -9.31
C THR A 181 28.15 11.40 -9.45
N GLU A 182 28.21 10.77 -10.62
CA GLU A 182 27.40 9.57 -10.92
C GLU A 182 27.70 8.36 -10.02
N ASP A 183 28.86 8.31 -9.35
CA ASP A 183 29.24 7.26 -8.41
C ASP A 183 28.66 7.43 -6.99
N GLY A 184 27.86 8.47 -6.77
CA GLY A 184 27.22 8.78 -5.49
C GLY A 184 28.14 9.55 -4.53
N ALA A 185 27.65 9.80 -3.30
CA ALA A 185 28.35 10.66 -2.34
C ALA A 185 29.38 9.92 -1.45
N SER A 186 29.57 8.62 -1.62
CA SER A 186 30.47 7.83 -0.78
C SER A 186 31.95 8.17 -1.09
N GLY A 187 32.70 8.58 -0.08
CA GLY A 187 34.11 8.96 -0.23
C GLY A 187 34.35 10.36 -0.77
N ASP A 188 33.32 11.18 -0.92
CA ASP A 188 33.37 12.54 -1.49
C ASP A 188 34.00 13.58 -0.54
N ASN A 189 35.10 13.21 0.05
CA ASN A 189 35.85 14.06 0.99
C ASN A 189 36.72 15.04 0.25
N VAL A 190 36.41 16.34 0.27
CA VAL A 190 37.12 17.41 -0.40
C VAL A 190 37.86 18.31 0.58
N VAL A 191 39.02 18.71 0.23
CA VAL A 191 39.76 19.73 1.00
C VAL A 191 40.16 20.91 0.12
N LEU A 192 39.97 22.10 0.66
CA LEU A 192 40.62 23.32 0.17
C LEU A 192 41.85 23.60 1.00
N VAL A 193 43.03 23.69 0.40
CA VAL A 193 44.29 24.04 1.08
C VAL A 193 44.67 25.46 0.71
N SER A 194 45.06 26.26 1.70
CA SER A 194 45.36 27.68 1.62
C SER A 194 44.26 28.48 0.92
N PRO A 195 42.96 28.27 1.25
CA PRO A 195 41.89 29.03 0.61
C PRO A 195 41.91 30.47 1.08
N GLN A 196 42.32 31.39 0.19
CA GLN A 196 42.60 32.77 0.55
C GLN A 196 41.82 33.77 -0.32
N LEU A 197 41.19 34.73 0.35
CA LEU A 197 40.54 35.88 -0.26
C LEU A 197 41.42 37.13 -0.12
N THR A 198 41.66 37.83 -1.24
CA THR A 198 42.32 39.14 -1.26
C THR A 198 41.25 40.21 -1.42
N TYR A 199 41.21 41.19 -0.51
CA TYR A 199 40.16 42.22 -0.45
C TYR A 199 40.68 43.59 -0.09
N GLN A 200 39.86 44.62 -0.28
CA GLN A 200 40.14 46.02 0.14
C GLN A 200 38.90 46.53 0.92
N GLY A 201 39.15 47.03 2.10
CA GLY A 201 38.08 47.57 2.98
C GLY A 201 37.54 46.56 3.97
N GLU A 202 36.25 46.30 3.98
CA GLU A 202 35.64 45.37 4.92
C GLU A 202 35.94 43.91 4.61
N LYS A 203 36.16 43.10 5.64
CA LYS A 203 36.41 41.67 5.54
C LYS A 203 35.19 40.98 4.97
N PRO A 204 35.34 40.11 3.94
CA PRO A 204 34.22 39.30 3.42
C PRO A 204 33.62 38.42 4.49
N GLN A 205 32.32 38.17 4.40
CA GLN A 205 31.58 37.34 5.37
C GLN A 205 30.86 36.22 4.65
N LEU A 206 30.74 35.08 5.33
CA LEU A 206 29.85 34.02 4.90
C LEU A 206 28.38 34.42 5.08
N VAL A 207 27.59 34.27 4.04
CA VAL A 207 26.15 34.30 4.11
C VAL A 207 25.68 33.02 4.77
N ASP A 208 24.75 33.12 5.68
CA ASP A 208 24.25 31.91 6.34
C ASP A 208 23.40 31.08 5.37
N VAL A 209 23.95 29.96 4.96
CA VAL A 209 23.30 28.93 4.15
C VAL A 209 23.20 27.60 4.91
N SER A 210 23.54 27.58 6.19
CA SER A 210 23.53 26.37 7.05
C SER A 210 22.17 25.72 7.12
N THR A 211 21.10 26.47 6.83
CA THR A 211 19.72 25.98 6.77
C THR A 211 19.30 25.56 5.36
N MET A 212 20.17 25.66 4.36
CA MET A 212 19.86 25.12 3.02
C MET A 212 19.61 23.62 3.11
N GLY A 213 18.57 23.17 2.42
CA GLY A 213 18.09 21.79 2.56
C GLY A 213 17.18 21.55 3.76
N LYS A 214 17.05 22.53 4.68
CA LYS A 214 16.00 22.50 5.71
C LYS A 214 14.75 23.19 5.20
N GLY A 215 13.63 22.59 5.48
CA GLY A 215 12.32 23.12 5.15
C GLY A 215 11.89 24.25 6.08
N PRO A 216 10.65 24.72 5.92
CA PRO A 216 10.07 25.76 6.75
C PRO A 216 9.94 25.30 8.20
N SER A 217 9.81 26.27 9.13
CA SER A 217 9.60 26.00 10.55
C SER A 217 8.16 26.36 10.95
N GLN A 218 7.63 25.61 11.91
CA GLN A 218 6.36 25.96 12.56
C GLN A 218 6.48 27.32 13.28
N SER A 219 5.40 28.11 13.26
CA SER A 219 5.35 29.35 14.05
C SER A 219 5.20 29.05 15.54
N GLU A 220 5.64 29.97 16.40
CA GLU A 220 5.50 29.83 17.86
C GLU A 220 4.05 29.61 18.28
N SER A 221 3.09 30.26 17.65
CA SER A 221 1.67 30.11 17.95
C SER A 221 1.14 28.70 17.62
N VAL A 222 1.63 28.09 16.52
CA VAL A 222 1.32 26.70 16.15
C VAL A 222 1.90 25.74 17.17
N VAL A 223 3.18 25.90 17.53
CA VAL A 223 3.86 25.07 18.55
C VAL A 223 3.09 25.10 19.86
N GLN A 224 2.76 26.28 20.38
CA GLN A 224 1.99 26.43 21.62
C GLN A 224 0.61 25.77 21.56
N ASN A 225 -0.10 25.88 20.43
CA ASN A 225 -1.39 25.21 20.24
C ASN A 225 -1.24 23.68 20.25
N LEU A 226 -0.25 23.14 19.54
CA LEU A 226 0.02 21.71 19.49
C LEU A 226 0.41 21.16 20.88
N GLU A 227 1.30 21.84 21.62
CA GLU A 227 1.67 21.48 23.00
C GLU A 227 0.47 21.45 23.94
N LYS A 228 -0.40 22.45 23.85
CA LYS A 228 -1.62 22.51 24.64
C LYS A 228 -2.54 21.31 24.32
N LYS A 229 -2.75 20.98 23.05
CA LYS A 229 -3.56 19.82 22.63
C LYS A 229 -2.93 18.51 23.05
N LEU A 230 -1.61 18.34 22.87
CA LEU A 230 -0.86 17.17 23.35
C LEU A 230 -1.05 16.93 24.84
N SER A 231 -1.01 17.98 25.64
CA SER A 231 -1.17 17.87 27.11
C SER A 231 -2.52 17.28 27.53
N SER A 232 -3.53 17.36 26.66
CA SER A 232 -4.86 16.78 26.90
C SER A 232 -4.93 15.27 26.62
N LEU A 233 -3.98 14.72 25.88
CA LEU A 233 -3.94 13.29 25.57
C LEU A 233 -3.36 12.49 26.77
N PRO A 234 -3.87 11.28 27.02
CA PRO A 234 -3.26 10.39 27.99
C PRO A 234 -1.83 10.03 27.57
N VAL A 235 -0.94 9.82 28.55
CA VAL A 235 0.42 9.35 28.26
C VAL A 235 0.39 7.89 27.87
N MET A 236 1.14 7.50 26.85
CA MET A 236 1.36 6.10 26.55
C MET A 236 2.14 5.45 27.70
N ASN A 237 1.50 4.54 28.43
CA ASN A 237 2.10 3.80 29.52
C ASN A 237 2.68 2.46 29.00
N GLY A 238 3.84 2.08 29.52
CA GLY A 238 4.56 0.88 29.11
C GLY A 238 5.44 1.07 27.87
N LEU A 239 6.26 0.07 27.60
CA LEU A 239 7.11 0.04 26.41
C LEU A 239 6.29 -0.38 25.18
N LEU A 240 6.45 0.31 24.06
CA LEU A 240 5.83 -0.09 22.79
C LEU A 240 6.31 -1.48 22.33
N SER A 241 7.55 -1.82 22.69
CA SER A 241 8.16 -3.14 22.47
C SER A 241 7.67 -4.23 23.44
N GLU A 242 6.78 -3.92 24.40
CA GLU A 242 6.21 -4.95 25.26
C GLU A 242 5.27 -5.85 24.46
N LYS A 243 5.65 -7.13 24.40
CA LYS A 243 4.93 -8.13 23.63
C LYS A 243 3.54 -8.41 24.18
N THR A 244 2.55 -8.46 23.31
CA THR A 244 1.17 -8.83 23.65
C THR A 244 1.09 -10.23 24.27
N ALA A 245 0.46 -10.33 25.44
CA ALA A 245 0.42 -11.55 26.22
C ALA A 245 -0.74 -12.51 25.86
N PHE A 246 -1.54 -12.20 24.85
CA PHE A 246 -2.70 -13.02 24.45
C PHE A 246 -2.74 -13.23 22.94
N ASP A 247 -3.37 -14.32 22.49
CA ASP A 247 -3.69 -14.52 21.08
C ASP A 247 -4.99 -13.78 20.72
N TRP A 248 -4.88 -12.77 19.91
CA TRP A 248 -5.99 -11.93 19.51
C TRP A 248 -6.99 -12.65 18.57
N LEU A 249 -6.56 -13.68 17.82
CA LEU A 249 -7.47 -14.52 17.03
C LEU A 249 -8.48 -15.26 17.90
N LEU A 250 -8.12 -15.54 19.16
CA LEU A 250 -9.00 -16.19 20.14
C LEU A 250 -9.76 -15.19 21.02
N THR A 251 -9.13 -14.06 21.35
CA THR A 251 -9.65 -13.05 22.30
C THR A 251 -9.46 -11.61 21.77
N PRO A 252 -10.02 -11.29 20.59
CA PRO A 252 -9.80 -9.97 19.95
C PRO A 252 -10.34 -8.80 20.80
N GLU A 253 -11.37 -9.03 21.63
CA GLU A 253 -11.99 -8.03 22.49
C GLU A 253 -11.06 -7.44 23.54
N LYS A 254 -9.91 -8.03 23.79
CA LYS A 254 -8.89 -7.52 24.68
C LYS A 254 -8.09 -6.35 24.09
N SER A 255 -8.21 -6.12 22.77
CA SER A 255 -7.51 -5.05 22.07
C SER A 255 -8.45 -3.90 21.77
N GLN A 256 -8.15 -2.74 22.32
CA GLN A 256 -8.89 -1.49 22.15
C GLN A 256 -7.96 -0.43 21.59
N ALA A 257 -8.47 0.33 20.64
CA ALA A 257 -7.77 1.44 19.99
C ALA A 257 -7.69 2.67 20.91
N GLY A 258 -6.54 3.33 20.91
CA GLY A 258 -6.32 4.54 21.66
C GLY A 258 -5.38 5.51 20.95
N VAL A 259 -5.43 6.77 21.35
CA VAL A 259 -4.53 7.82 20.92
C VAL A 259 -3.89 8.41 22.17
N TYR A 260 -2.58 8.48 22.20
CA TYR A 260 -1.78 8.84 23.36
C TYR A 260 -0.70 9.85 22.96
N ARG A 261 -0.18 10.60 23.92
CA ARG A 261 1.06 11.34 23.74
C ARG A 261 2.26 10.52 24.16
N THR A 262 3.41 10.79 23.56
CA THR A 262 4.69 10.24 24.00
C THR A 262 5.08 10.78 25.38
N ALA A 263 5.93 10.06 26.11
CA ALA A 263 6.37 10.47 27.47
C ALA A 263 7.14 11.80 27.47
N ASP A 264 7.91 12.08 26.41
CA ASP A 264 8.64 13.35 26.22
C ASP A 264 7.72 14.53 25.83
N GLY A 265 6.45 14.26 25.54
CA GLY A 265 5.46 15.27 25.14
C GLY A 265 5.67 15.88 23.77
N LYS A 266 6.47 15.25 22.90
CA LYS A 266 6.80 15.77 21.56
C LYS A 266 6.15 14.99 20.40
N GLY A 267 5.37 13.95 20.72
CA GLY A 267 4.76 13.09 19.74
C GLY A 267 3.41 12.51 20.13
N ILE A 268 2.77 11.87 19.16
CA ILE A 268 1.47 11.19 19.30
C ILE A 268 1.65 9.72 18.94
N VAL A 269 1.00 8.84 19.69
CA VAL A 269 0.95 7.40 19.42
C VAL A 269 -0.48 7.01 19.15
N ILE A 270 -0.74 6.35 18.02
CA ILE A 270 -1.96 5.57 17.82
C ILE A 270 -1.62 4.11 18.09
N ALA A 271 -2.40 3.46 18.93
CA ALA A 271 -2.09 2.08 19.33
C ALA A 271 -3.33 1.31 19.72
N ASN A 272 -3.26 0.01 19.48
CA ASN A 272 -4.05 -0.99 20.19
C ASN A 272 -3.09 -2.02 20.84
N ALA A 273 -3.60 -3.15 21.34
CA ALA A 273 -2.72 -4.14 21.96
C ALA A 273 -1.75 -4.82 20.96
N MET A 274 -1.94 -4.71 19.65
CA MET A 274 -1.26 -5.52 18.64
C MET A 274 -0.35 -4.71 17.72
N VAL A 275 -0.68 -3.45 17.48
CA VAL A 275 0.07 -2.56 16.59
C VAL A 275 0.09 -1.14 17.14
N SER A 276 1.17 -0.40 16.87
CA SER A 276 1.25 1.03 17.17
C SER A 276 2.05 1.77 16.11
N ARG A 277 1.70 3.04 15.88
CA ARG A 277 2.46 3.97 15.05
C ARG A 277 2.68 5.26 15.85
N THR A 278 3.93 5.69 15.93
CA THR A 278 4.36 6.86 16.71
C THR A 278 4.76 7.97 15.74
N PHE A 279 4.20 9.14 15.97
CA PHE A 279 4.48 10.34 15.19
C PHE A 279 5.23 11.36 16.03
N ARG A 280 6.28 11.93 15.52
CA ARG A 280 6.86 13.19 15.94
C ARG A 280 6.04 14.33 15.31
N ILE A 281 5.78 15.42 16.02
CA ILE A 281 5.07 16.59 15.48
C ILE A 281 5.88 17.88 15.61
N PHE A 282 7.10 17.80 16.15
CA PHE A 282 8.07 18.87 16.19
C PHE A 282 9.43 18.39 15.67
N PRO A 283 10.10 19.14 14.76
CA PRO A 283 9.69 20.39 14.12
C PRO A 283 8.66 20.24 13.01
N ASN A 284 8.25 19.02 12.64
CA ASN A 284 7.16 18.68 11.72
C ASN A 284 6.66 17.26 11.95
N LEU A 285 5.59 16.88 11.26
CA LEU A 285 5.01 15.55 11.32
C LEU A 285 5.91 14.52 10.64
N ALA A 286 6.25 13.45 11.32
CA ALA A 286 6.84 12.25 10.74
C ALA A 286 6.61 11.02 11.60
N THR A 287 6.38 9.87 10.98
CA THR A 287 6.41 8.56 11.64
C THR A 287 7.84 8.28 12.10
N VAL A 288 8.01 8.04 13.39
CA VAL A 288 9.31 7.72 14.01
C VAL A 288 9.37 6.32 14.61
N ASP A 289 8.22 5.63 14.66
CA ASP A 289 8.14 4.22 15.02
C ASP A 289 6.86 3.59 14.46
N PHE A 290 6.95 2.34 14.04
CA PHE A 290 5.84 1.50 13.66
C PHE A 290 6.10 0.11 14.25
N THR A 291 5.45 -0.19 15.36
CA THR A 291 5.73 -1.41 16.13
C THR A 291 4.69 -2.49 15.90
N ASN A 292 5.15 -3.68 15.54
CA ASN A 292 4.41 -4.93 15.69
C ASN A 292 4.45 -5.36 17.15
N ARG A 293 3.43 -5.01 17.92
CA ARG A 293 3.37 -5.30 19.37
C ARG A 293 3.13 -6.77 19.69
N MET A 294 2.65 -7.56 18.73
CA MET A 294 2.52 -9.01 18.89
C MET A 294 3.89 -9.70 18.97
N LEU A 295 4.90 -9.13 18.31
CA LEU A 295 6.28 -9.60 18.34
C LEU A 295 7.16 -8.75 19.27
N GLY A 296 6.77 -7.51 19.54
CA GLY A 296 7.57 -6.54 20.29
C GLY A 296 8.70 -5.93 19.44
N GLU A 297 8.48 -5.78 18.14
CA GLU A 297 9.50 -5.37 17.16
C GLU A 297 9.06 -4.11 16.42
N SER A 298 9.97 -3.12 16.31
CA SER A 298 9.79 -1.99 15.43
C SER A 298 10.03 -2.41 13.97
N LEU A 299 9.14 -2.02 13.09
CA LEU A 299 9.22 -2.27 11.65
C LEU A 299 9.93 -1.14 10.91
N LEU A 300 10.18 0.00 11.56
CA LEU A 300 10.75 1.19 10.93
C LEU A 300 12.25 1.29 11.21
N ARG A 301 13.05 1.56 10.18
CA ARG A 301 14.49 1.83 10.28
C ARG A 301 14.86 3.29 10.08
N ALA A 302 14.05 4.04 9.33
CA ALA A 302 14.38 5.42 9.01
C ALA A 302 13.15 6.32 8.87
N VAL A 303 13.35 7.58 9.19
CA VAL A 303 12.33 8.61 9.06
C VAL A 303 12.19 9.06 7.61
N SER A 304 10.96 9.34 7.20
CA SER A 304 10.60 9.79 5.85
C SER A 304 9.50 10.86 5.91
N SER A 305 8.99 11.29 4.77
CA SER A 305 7.71 12.02 4.69
C SER A 305 6.55 11.06 4.93
N GLU A 306 5.41 11.59 5.39
CA GLU A 306 4.17 10.80 5.51
C GLU A 306 3.54 10.49 4.15
N GLY A 307 3.99 11.11 3.10
CA GLY A 307 3.57 10.93 1.74
C GLY A 307 4.14 12.05 0.87
N ASN A 308 3.92 11.95 -0.42
CA ASN A 308 4.35 12.95 -1.38
C ASN A 308 3.18 13.35 -2.28
N LEU A 309 3.14 14.62 -2.67
CA LEU A 309 2.09 15.19 -3.49
C LEU A 309 2.70 16.02 -4.61
N TRP A 310 2.28 15.80 -5.85
CA TRP A 310 2.67 16.62 -6.98
C TRP A 310 1.51 17.53 -7.35
N ILE A 311 1.76 18.83 -7.22
CA ILE A 311 0.79 19.90 -7.52
C ILE A 311 1.39 20.78 -8.61
N ASP A 312 0.72 20.94 -9.74
CA ASP A 312 1.14 21.77 -10.88
C ASP A 312 2.60 21.46 -11.32
N GLY A 313 2.95 20.16 -11.38
CA GLY A 313 4.26 19.65 -11.78
C GLY A 313 5.35 19.72 -10.72
N LYS A 314 5.08 20.29 -9.53
CA LYS A 314 6.05 20.41 -8.44
C LYS A 314 5.76 19.40 -7.32
N LYS A 315 6.82 18.71 -6.85
CA LYS A 315 6.74 17.79 -5.72
C LYS A 315 6.74 18.52 -4.38
N TRP A 316 5.85 18.13 -3.50
CA TRP A 316 5.73 18.53 -2.11
C TRP A 316 5.71 17.31 -1.20
N THR A 317 6.27 17.44 0.01
CA THR A 317 6.20 16.38 1.02
C THR A 317 5.08 16.67 2.03
N LEU A 318 4.36 15.63 2.44
CA LEU A 318 3.39 15.71 3.53
C LEU A 318 4.13 15.45 4.83
N GLY A 319 4.42 16.52 5.58
CA GLY A 319 5.35 16.41 6.70
C GLY A 319 6.73 15.95 6.26
N GLY A 320 7.39 15.19 7.13
CA GLY A 320 8.69 14.58 6.89
C GLY A 320 9.83 15.29 7.59
N LEU A 321 10.77 14.48 8.06
CA LEU A 321 11.99 14.94 8.73
C LEU A 321 13.22 14.35 8.05
N GLY A 322 14.28 15.14 7.99
CA GLY A 322 15.59 14.77 7.49
C GLY A 322 16.67 14.94 8.55
N GLY A 323 17.91 14.54 8.21
CA GLY A 323 19.06 14.69 9.11
C GLY A 323 19.35 13.46 9.96
N GLN A 324 18.69 12.31 9.69
CA GLN A 324 19.04 11.06 10.33
C GLN A 324 20.47 10.66 9.94
N PRO A 325 21.40 10.43 10.89
CA PRO A 325 22.80 10.15 10.59
C PRO A 325 23.06 8.80 9.92
N GLU A 326 22.24 7.80 10.24
CA GLU A 326 22.32 6.43 9.74
C GLU A 326 20.93 5.92 9.43
N ARG A 327 20.75 5.29 8.28
CA ARG A 327 19.42 4.84 7.83
C ARG A 327 19.14 3.36 8.05
N ALA A 328 20.12 2.60 8.57
CA ALA A 328 19.93 1.20 8.94
C ALA A 328 19.08 1.02 10.19
N TYR A 329 19.04 2.02 11.04
CA TYR A 329 18.28 2.03 12.31
C TYR A 329 18.02 3.48 12.75
N LEU A 330 17.03 3.65 13.62
CA LEU A 330 16.69 4.96 14.19
C LEU A 330 16.94 4.93 15.69
N LYS A 331 17.70 5.93 16.18
CA LYS A 331 17.91 6.13 17.62
C LYS A 331 17.05 7.27 18.15
N GLU A 332 16.49 7.08 19.35
CA GLU A 332 15.70 8.10 20.02
C GLU A 332 16.48 9.41 20.24
N GLU A 333 17.78 9.31 20.56
CA GLU A 333 18.67 10.45 20.77
C GLU A 333 18.85 11.36 19.52
N TRP A 334 18.52 10.87 18.32
CA TRP A 334 18.64 11.64 17.07
C TRP A 334 17.38 12.45 16.77
N LEU A 335 16.25 12.12 17.38
CA LEU A 335 14.94 12.69 17.02
C LEU A 335 14.86 14.21 17.23
N ASP A 336 15.59 14.74 18.19
CA ASP A 336 15.62 16.18 18.50
C ASP A 336 16.51 16.99 17.54
N ASP A 337 17.43 16.33 16.85
CA ASP A 337 18.34 16.94 15.85
C ASP A 337 17.77 16.91 14.42
N LEU A 338 16.65 16.19 14.20
CA LEU A 338 16.01 16.14 12.89
C LEU A 338 15.40 17.49 12.51
N TYR A 339 15.36 17.76 11.24
CA TYR A 339 14.84 19.01 10.69
C TYR A 339 13.75 18.74 9.63
N THR A 340 12.87 19.74 9.40
CA THR A 340 11.84 19.69 8.39
C THR A 340 12.43 19.54 6.99
N LEU A 341 11.83 18.68 6.15
CA LEU A 341 12.23 18.53 4.74
C LEU A 341 11.90 19.80 3.93
N PRO A 342 12.67 20.12 2.88
CA PRO A 342 12.30 21.18 1.92
C PRO A 342 10.95 20.91 1.27
N GLU A 343 10.29 21.96 0.80
CA GLU A 343 9.00 21.89 0.09
C GLU A 343 7.97 21.01 0.86
N SER A 344 7.91 21.20 2.18
CA SER A 344 7.10 20.40 3.10
C SER A 344 5.86 21.15 3.55
N PHE A 345 4.73 20.46 3.56
CA PHE A 345 3.57 20.88 4.34
C PHE A 345 3.87 20.72 5.82
N LEU A 346 3.54 21.73 6.62
CA LEU A 346 3.79 21.76 8.08
C LEU A 346 2.54 21.37 8.85
N VAL A 347 2.67 20.48 9.82
CA VAL A 347 1.58 20.20 10.74
C VAL A 347 1.25 21.46 11.57
N GLU A 348 -0.02 21.88 11.54
CA GLU A 348 -0.52 23.04 12.31
C GLU A 348 -1.53 22.65 13.39
N ASP A 349 -2.19 21.49 13.23
CA ASP A 349 -3.22 21.02 14.15
C ASP A 349 -3.40 19.50 14.09
N PHE A 350 -4.09 18.94 15.09
CA PHE A 350 -4.58 17.57 15.06
C PHE A 350 -5.93 17.43 15.78
N GLU A 351 -6.68 16.40 15.40
CA GLU A 351 -7.97 16.05 15.99
C GLU A 351 -8.06 14.54 16.21
N VAL A 352 -8.78 14.14 17.27
CA VAL A 352 -9.06 12.72 17.56
C VAL A 352 -10.56 12.51 17.56
N LYS A 353 -11.02 11.55 16.75
CA LYS A 353 -12.41 11.15 16.62
C LYS A 353 -12.62 9.68 16.89
N SER A 354 -13.85 9.26 17.05
CA SER A 354 -14.23 7.87 16.88
C SER A 354 -14.30 7.53 15.40
N LEU A 355 -13.95 6.29 15.05
CA LEU A 355 -14.03 5.81 13.67
C LEU A 355 -15.47 5.97 13.14
N GLU A 356 -15.59 6.52 11.94
CA GLU A 356 -16.80 6.48 11.13
C GLU A 356 -16.60 5.55 9.94
N GLU A 357 -17.62 4.76 9.62
CA GLU A 357 -17.56 3.82 8.50
C GLU A 357 -17.48 4.55 7.16
N SER A 358 -16.61 4.08 6.27
CA SER A 358 -16.47 4.63 4.92
C SER A 358 -17.63 4.26 4.00
N ILE A 359 -18.30 3.14 4.27
CA ILE A 359 -19.44 2.64 3.50
C ILE A 359 -20.59 2.36 4.47
N ARG A 360 -21.75 2.97 4.25
CA ARG A 360 -22.99 2.64 4.96
C ARG A 360 -23.54 1.34 4.40
N TRP A 361 -23.53 0.31 5.22
CA TRP A 361 -24.09 -0.98 4.86
C TRP A 361 -25.46 -1.19 5.50
N ALA A 362 -26.51 -1.01 4.71
CA ALA A 362 -27.90 -1.09 5.21
C ALA A 362 -28.42 -2.52 5.38
N ARG A 363 -27.69 -3.51 4.84
CA ARG A 363 -28.13 -4.90 4.78
C ARG A 363 -27.26 -5.81 5.63
N SER A 364 -27.84 -6.71 6.38
CA SER A 364 -27.09 -7.69 7.20
C SER A 364 -27.85 -8.98 7.48
N ARG A 365 -28.85 -9.31 6.64
CA ARG A 365 -29.83 -10.38 6.93
C ARG A 365 -29.18 -11.75 7.12
N TRP A 366 -28.22 -12.11 6.28
CA TRP A 366 -27.54 -13.41 6.30
C TRP A 366 -26.05 -13.30 6.67
N ALA A 367 -25.64 -12.18 7.22
CA ALA A 367 -24.27 -11.96 7.62
C ALA A 367 -23.92 -12.68 8.93
N LEU A 368 -22.70 -13.20 8.99
CA LEU A 368 -22.11 -13.73 10.22
C LEU A 368 -21.72 -12.58 11.16
N ASN A 369 -21.05 -11.55 10.64
CA ASN A 369 -20.72 -10.33 11.34
C ASN A 369 -21.68 -9.20 10.95
N LYS A 370 -22.32 -8.61 11.95
CA LYS A 370 -23.31 -7.52 11.79
C LYS A 370 -22.87 -6.24 12.49
N GLU A 371 -21.72 -6.29 13.15
CA GLU A 371 -21.21 -5.17 13.92
C GLU A 371 -20.42 -4.24 12.98
N ALA A 372 -20.61 -2.95 13.14
CA ALA A 372 -19.77 -1.93 12.56
C ALA A 372 -18.35 -2.02 13.15
N ALA A 373 -17.33 -1.72 12.36
CA ALA A 373 -15.98 -1.58 12.86
C ALA A 373 -15.91 -0.40 13.85
N THR A 374 -15.15 -0.59 14.92
CA THR A 374 -14.88 0.45 15.92
C THR A 374 -13.40 0.75 15.99
N GLY A 375 -13.06 1.96 16.46
CA GLY A 375 -11.67 2.40 16.53
C GLY A 375 -11.54 3.88 16.82
N LYS A 376 -10.33 4.39 16.60
CA LYS A 376 -10.01 5.81 16.73
C LYS A 376 -9.42 6.33 15.42
N GLU A 377 -9.81 7.54 15.08
CA GLU A 377 -9.27 8.31 13.97
C GLU A 377 -8.45 9.48 14.52
N LEU A 378 -7.22 9.61 14.05
CA LEU A 378 -6.32 10.74 14.29
C LEU A 378 -6.17 11.50 12.97
N ILE A 379 -6.50 12.77 12.97
CA ILE A 379 -6.43 13.63 11.79
C ILE A 379 -5.38 14.71 12.05
N PHE A 380 -4.35 14.78 11.23
CA PHE A 380 -3.41 15.89 11.23
C PHE A 380 -3.80 16.88 10.15
N THR A 381 -3.85 18.16 10.49
CA THR A 381 -3.98 19.25 9.52
C THR A 381 -2.62 19.84 9.22
N LEU A 382 -2.21 19.74 7.97
CA LEU A 382 -0.96 20.30 7.46
C LEU A 382 -1.27 21.49 6.56
N ARG A 383 -0.46 22.54 6.66
CA ARG A 383 -0.55 23.74 5.82
C ARG A 383 0.65 23.83 4.88
N GLY A 384 0.40 24.19 3.64
CA GLY A 384 1.44 24.50 2.67
C GLY A 384 2.22 25.76 3.01
N ASP A 385 3.36 25.95 2.35
CA ASP A 385 4.21 27.14 2.45
C ASP A 385 4.22 27.91 1.13
N LYS A 386 4.69 29.14 1.15
CA LYS A 386 4.85 30.01 -0.02
C LYS A 386 3.58 30.11 -0.89
N GLU A 387 3.65 29.57 -2.12
CA GLU A 387 2.55 29.55 -3.09
C GLU A 387 1.36 28.72 -2.63
N LEU A 388 1.57 27.75 -1.72
CA LEU A 388 0.52 26.86 -1.21
C LEU A 388 0.05 27.21 0.22
N LYS A 389 0.37 28.40 0.73
CA LYS A 389 0.02 28.84 2.11
C LYS A 389 -1.47 28.76 2.45
N ASP A 390 -2.35 28.81 1.47
CA ASP A 390 -3.81 28.73 1.62
C ASP A 390 -4.34 27.32 1.27
N VAL A 391 -3.46 26.36 1.04
CA VAL A 391 -3.79 24.96 0.81
C VAL A 391 -3.56 24.17 2.10
N LYS A 392 -4.52 23.35 2.45
CA LYS A 392 -4.43 22.44 3.60
C LYS A 392 -4.50 20.99 3.16
N VAL A 393 -3.76 20.15 3.85
CA VAL A 393 -3.87 18.70 3.72
C VAL A 393 -4.30 18.13 5.06
N LYS A 394 -5.41 17.40 5.08
CA LYS A 394 -5.82 16.60 6.22
C LYS A 394 -5.32 15.18 6.01
N LEU A 395 -4.45 14.72 6.88
CA LEU A 395 -3.89 13.39 6.85
C LEU A 395 -4.53 12.55 7.94
N HIS A 396 -5.24 11.52 7.55
CA HIS A 396 -6.06 10.68 8.40
C HIS A 396 -5.35 9.36 8.71
N PHE A 397 -5.38 8.95 9.96
CA PHE A 397 -4.94 7.66 10.45
C PHE A 397 -6.03 7.05 11.31
N VAL A 398 -6.48 5.86 10.97
CA VAL A 398 -7.42 5.07 11.78
C VAL A 398 -6.69 3.88 12.37
N ILE A 399 -6.85 3.68 13.67
CA ILE A 399 -6.49 2.44 14.37
C ILE A 399 -7.76 1.71 14.77
N TYR A 400 -7.88 0.45 14.36
CA TYR A 400 -9.06 -0.37 14.61
C TYR A 400 -9.00 -1.05 15.98
N ASP A 401 -10.17 -1.23 16.59
CA ASP A 401 -10.33 -2.18 17.70
C ASP A 401 -10.23 -3.62 17.18
N LYS A 402 -9.78 -4.53 18.02
CA LYS A 402 -9.85 -5.99 17.81
C LYS A 402 -8.97 -6.57 16.70
N ILE A 403 -8.37 -5.76 15.83
CA ILE A 403 -7.48 -6.20 14.74
C ILE A 403 -6.22 -5.34 14.67
N PRO A 404 -5.06 -5.89 14.20
CA PRO A 404 -3.80 -5.15 14.10
C PRO A 404 -3.71 -4.29 12.84
N VAL A 405 -4.68 -3.42 12.60
CA VAL A 405 -4.80 -2.66 11.34
C VAL A 405 -4.75 -1.17 11.59
N ILE A 406 -3.97 -0.50 10.76
CA ILE A 406 -3.97 0.97 10.61
C ILE A 406 -4.42 1.27 9.18
N ARG A 407 -5.35 2.25 9.02
CA ARG A 407 -5.76 2.78 7.73
C ARG A 407 -5.29 4.22 7.60
N LYS A 408 -4.88 4.63 6.40
CA LYS A 408 -4.41 5.98 6.09
C LYS A 408 -5.00 6.48 4.78
N TRP A 409 -5.36 7.78 4.73
CA TRP A 409 -5.70 8.54 3.52
C TRP A 409 -5.47 10.02 3.77
N PHE A 410 -5.61 10.85 2.74
CA PHE A 410 -5.56 12.30 2.90
C PHE A 410 -6.60 13.03 2.06
N GLU A 411 -6.87 14.25 2.48
CA GLU A 411 -7.71 15.23 1.76
C GLU A 411 -6.91 16.50 1.50
N VAL A 412 -7.04 17.07 0.29
CA VAL A 412 -6.41 18.37 -0.07
C VAL A 412 -7.51 19.40 -0.24
N GLU A 413 -7.54 20.37 0.66
CA GLU A 413 -8.47 21.50 0.61
C GLU A 413 -7.81 22.69 -0.09
N ASN A 414 -8.36 23.12 -1.23
CA ASN A 414 -7.85 24.28 -1.95
C ASN A 414 -8.52 25.57 -1.46
N GLY A 415 -7.93 26.23 -0.48
CA GLY A 415 -8.35 27.58 -0.01
C GLY A 415 -7.71 28.73 -0.79
N SER A 416 -6.89 28.45 -1.81
CA SER A 416 -6.23 29.47 -2.61
C SER A 416 -7.18 30.12 -3.63
N SER A 417 -6.77 31.23 -4.22
CA SER A 417 -7.56 31.92 -5.25
C SER A 417 -7.48 31.29 -6.64
N MET A 418 -6.63 30.27 -6.83
CA MET A 418 -6.38 29.61 -8.12
C MET A 418 -6.72 28.12 -8.02
N PRO A 419 -7.21 27.51 -9.10
CA PRO A 419 -7.32 26.06 -9.15
C PRO A 419 -5.92 25.42 -9.09
N LEU A 420 -5.84 24.20 -8.52
CA LEU A 420 -4.64 23.39 -8.41
C LEU A 420 -4.84 22.09 -9.18
N ASN A 421 -3.83 21.61 -9.87
CA ASN A 421 -3.86 20.27 -10.45
C ASN A 421 -3.09 19.29 -9.57
N ILE A 422 -3.75 18.26 -9.09
CA ILE A 422 -3.11 17.13 -8.40
C ILE A 422 -2.64 16.15 -9.49
N ASP A 423 -1.37 16.26 -9.86
CA ASP A 423 -0.81 15.47 -10.95
C ASP A 423 -0.61 14.01 -10.55
N HIS A 424 -0.10 13.80 -9.31
CA HIS A 424 0.23 12.50 -8.75
C HIS A 424 0.35 12.58 -7.23
N PHE A 425 0.31 11.42 -6.55
CA PHE A 425 0.63 11.33 -5.13
C PHE A 425 1.22 9.97 -4.76
N GLN A 426 1.95 9.96 -3.66
CA GLN A 426 2.31 8.75 -2.91
C GLN A 426 1.66 8.87 -1.54
N LEU A 427 0.68 8.01 -1.28
CA LEU A 427 -0.09 8.02 -0.04
C LEU A 427 0.75 7.50 1.13
N GLU A 428 1.56 6.46 0.90
CA GLU A 428 2.49 5.92 1.88
C GLU A 428 3.91 5.93 1.34
N TYR A 429 4.85 6.24 2.24
CA TYR A 429 6.28 6.24 1.95
C TYR A 429 7.04 5.94 3.24
N LEU A 430 7.24 4.64 3.55
CA LEU A 430 7.85 4.19 4.79
C LEU A 430 9.12 3.39 4.57
N ALA A 431 10.17 3.73 5.31
CA ALA A 431 11.44 3.00 5.32
C ALA A 431 11.37 1.86 6.34
N PHE A 432 10.94 0.69 5.90
CA PHE A 432 10.85 -0.51 6.73
C PHE A 432 12.22 -1.14 6.98
N ALA A 433 12.35 -1.76 8.15
CA ALA A 433 13.46 -2.67 8.43
C ALA A 433 13.30 -3.92 7.57
N GLU A 434 14.33 -4.25 6.80
CA GLU A 434 14.34 -5.47 5.99
C GLU A 434 14.42 -6.70 6.89
N PRO A 435 13.64 -7.77 6.61
CA PRO A 435 13.68 -9.00 7.40
C PRO A 435 14.99 -9.78 7.22
N GLU A 436 15.72 -9.50 6.15
CA GLU A 436 17.03 -10.04 5.85
C GLU A 436 17.86 -9.01 5.07
N SER A 437 19.19 -9.07 5.23
CA SER A 437 20.14 -8.20 4.53
C SER A 437 21.11 -9.04 3.71
N PRO A 438 20.71 -9.59 2.55
CA PRO A 438 21.62 -10.35 1.70
C PRO A 438 22.69 -9.43 1.10
N GLY A 439 23.96 -9.86 1.13
CA GLY A 439 25.07 -9.10 0.56
C GLY A 439 24.99 -8.98 -0.96
N ALA A 440 24.37 -9.95 -1.64
CA ALA A 440 24.18 -10.00 -3.08
C ALA A 440 22.96 -10.87 -3.41
N GLY A 441 22.50 -10.83 -4.65
CA GLY A 441 21.38 -11.62 -5.14
C GLY A 441 20.44 -10.79 -5.99
N ASP A 442 19.42 -11.44 -6.56
CA ASP A 442 18.36 -10.77 -7.28
C ASP A 442 17.39 -10.13 -6.28
N PRO A 443 17.23 -8.80 -6.27
CA PRO A 443 16.33 -8.08 -5.36
C PRO A 443 14.87 -8.60 -5.40
N ALA A 444 14.41 -9.10 -6.54
CA ALA A 444 13.07 -9.67 -6.67
C ALA A 444 12.84 -10.94 -5.82
N THR A 445 13.91 -11.58 -5.34
CA THR A 445 13.85 -12.78 -4.49
C THR A 445 14.01 -12.46 -3.00
N PHE A 446 14.29 -11.21 -2.63
CA PHE A 446 14.48 -10.83 -1.23
C PHE A 446 13.15 -10.88 -0.49
N ARG A 447 13.22 -11.34 0.77
CA ARG A 447 12.03 -11.35 1.62
C ARG A 447 11.61 -9.92 1.94
N LEU A 448 10.36 -9.63 1.65
CA LEU A 448 9.73 -8.37 2.03
C LEU A 448 9.35 -8.38 3.53
N PRO A 449 9.19 -7.22 4.15
CA PRO A 449 8.63 -7.10 5.49
C PRO A 449 7.31 -7.87 5.64
N ASN A 450 7.12 -8.52 6.78
CA ASN A 450 5.96 -9.40 7.03
C ASN A 450 4.72 -8.58 7.42
N ILE A 451 4.18 -7.88 6.44
CA ILE A 451 3.01 -7.01 6.55
C ILE A 451 2.07 -7.21 5.37
N HIS A 452 0.77 -7.16 5.61
CA HIS A 452 -0.25 -7.03 4.57
C HIS A 452 -0.51 -5.55 4.33
N VAL A 453 -0.44 -5.16 3.07
CA VAL A 453 -0.76 -3.80 2.60
C VAL A 453 -1.80 -3.94 1.50
N GLU A 454 -2.91 -3.24 1.62
CA GLU A 454 -4.00 -3.26 0.64
C GLU A 454 -4.66 -1.89 0.58
N SER A 455 -4.95 -1.41 -0.63
CA SER A 455 -5.71 -0.18 -0.83
C SER A 455 -7.15 -0.46 -1.24
N ASP A 456 -8.04 0.50 -1.02
CA ASP A 456 -9.40 0.43 -1.54
C ASP A 456 -9.50 0.90 -3.01
N TYR A 457 -8.35 1.18 -3.67
CA TYR A 457 -8.27 1.55 -5.08
C TYR A 457 -8.19 0.31 -5.99
N ALA A 458 -9.34 -0.33 -6.19
CA ALA A 458 -9.49 -1.49 -7.08
C ALA A 458 -9.46 -1.02 -8.55
N CYS A 459 -8.26 -0.91 -9.13
CA CYS A 459 -8.04 -0.24 -10.41
C CYS A 459 -7.69 -1.15 -11.58
N ASN A 460 -7.60 -2.46 -11.37
CA ASN A 460 -7.15 -3.39 -12.42
C ASN A 460 -8.03 -4.63 -12.61
N GLY A 461 -9.10 -4.80 -11.90
CA GLY A 461 -10.14 -5.83 -12.03
C GLY A 461 -9.69 -7.26 -12.32
N ALA A 462 -9.79 -8.15 -11.35
CA ALA A 462 -9.59 -9.59 -11.47
C ALA A 462 -10.07 -10.34 -10.22
N PHE A 463 -9.81 -11.64 -10.12
CA PHE A 463 -10.28 -12.48 -9.04
C PHE A 463 -9.42 -12.48 -7.77
N THR A 464 -8.28 -11.80 -7.78
CA THR A 464 -7.37 -11.71 -6.62
C THR A 464 -7.07 -10.27 -6.26
N GLU A 465 -6.75 -10.04 -4.99
CA GLU A 465 -6.33 -8.73 -4.50
C GLU A 465 -5.14 -8.19 -5.30
N LYS A 466 -4.08 -8.97 -5.48
CA LYS A 466 -2.85 -8.56 -6.19
C LYS A 466 -3.04 -8.28 -7.69
N GLU A 467 -4.06 -8.85 -8.30
CA GLU A 467 -4.41 -8.53 -9.69
C GLU A 467 -5.26 -7.26 -9.79
N THR A 468 -5.96 -6.90 -8.74
CA THR A 468 -6.89 -5.78 -8.68
C THR A 468 -6.27 -4.53 -8.09
N ASP A 469 -5.54 -4.68 -6.98
CA ASP A 469 -4.79 -3.60 -6.35
C ASP A 469 -3.30 -3.67 -6.76
N ILE A 470 -2.87 -2.70 -7.56
CA ILE A 470 -1.50 -2.56 -8.05
C ILE A 470 -0.85 -1.26 -7.56
N THR A 471 -1.33 -0.73 -6.45
CA THR A 471 -0.85 0.52 -5.85
C THR A 471 0.41 0.33 -5.00
N GLU A 472 0.58 -0.85 -4.39
CA GLU A 472 1.72 -1.18 -3.54
C GLU A 472 2.98 -1.43 -4.36
N LYS A 473 4.09 -0.84 -3.93
CA LYS A 473 5.44 -1.11 -4.47
C LYS A 473 6.46 -1.11 -3.35
N TRP A 474 7.36 -2.07 -3.40
CA TRP A 474 8.56 -2.11 -2.58
C TRP A 474 9.74 -1.70 -3.42
N VAL A 475 10.43 -0.62 -3.03
CA VAL A 475 11.52 -0.04 -3.80
C VAL A 475 12.77 0.14 -2.95
N GLU A 476 13.89 0.37 -3.62
CA GLU A 476 15.18 0.65 -3.00
C GLU A 476 15.16 2.00 -2.27
N ASP A 477 15.87 2.08 -1.16
CA ASP A 477 16.17 3.35 -0.50
C ASP A 477 17.57 3.82 -0.94
N LYS A 478 17.63 4.77 -1.83
CA LYS A 478 18.89 5.32 -2.36
C LYS A 478 19.73 6.02 -1.29
N ASP A 479 19.09 6.48 -0.21
CA ASP A 479 19.78 7.14 0.89
C ASP A 479 20.29 6.15 1.94
N TYR A 480 19.94 4.85 1.80
CA TYR A 480 20.41 3.79 2.69
C TYR A 480 21.77 3.25 2.22
N THR A 481 22.81 4.04 2.40
CA THR A 481 24.16 3.74 1.87
C THR A 481 24.95 2.72 2.70
N SER A 482 24.52 2.42 3.93
CA SER A 482 25.17 1.44 4.82
C SER A 482 24.56 0.03 4.74
N GLN A 483 23.60 -0.21 3.86
CA GLN A 483 23.01 -1.56 3.70
C GLN A 483 24.06 -2.58 3.24
N ARG A 484 23.87 -3.85 3.64
CA ARG A 484 24.81 -4.93 3.28
C ARG A 484 24.82 -5.27 1.79
N ASN A 485 23.74 -5.00 1.08
CA ASN A 485 23.66 -5.26 -0.35
C ASN A 485 24.62 -4.34 -1.12
N TYR A 486 25.58 -4.94 -1.84
CA TYR A 486 26.59 -4.17 -2.59
C TYR A 486 26.03 -3.27 -3.69
N LEU A 487 24.82 -3.58 -4.17
CA LEU A 487 24.16 -2.81 -5.21
C LEU A 487 23.24 -1.72 -4.65
N LEU A 488 23.05 -1.66 -3.33
CA LEU A 488 22.09 -0.78 -2.66
C LEU A 488 20.65 -0.94 -3.21
N GLN A 489 20.25 -2.19 -3.48
CA GLN A 489 18.98 -2.52 -4.15
C GLN A 489 18.00 -3.29 -3.26
N THR A 490 18.19 -3.30 -1.94
CA THR A 490 17.23 -3.96 -1.05
C THR A 490 15.89 -3.21 -1.12
N PRO A 491 14.78 -3.88 -1.48
CA PRO A 491 13.46 -3.25 -1.60
C PRO A 491 12.84 -3.05 -0.21
N CYS A 492 13.22 -2.00 0.47
CA CYS A 492 12.86 -1.71 1.87
C CYS A 492 12.10 -0.40 2.09
N ILE A 493 11.72 0.29 1.02
CA ILE A 493 10.76 1.39 1.05
C ILE A 493 9.41 0.88 0.56
N LEU A 494 8.40 0.94 1.42
CA LEU A 494 7.02 0.79 1.00
C LEU A 494 6.54 2.09 0.35
N GLN A 495 6.04 1.99 -0.87
CA GLN A 495 5.33 3.06 -1.57
C GLN A 495 3.92 2.60 -1.91
N VAL A 496 2.93 3.46 -1.66
CA VAL A 496 1.55 3.25 -2.11
C VAL A 496 1.12 4.47 -2.91
N ALA A 497 0.80 4.25 -4.17
CA ALA A 497 0.47 5.32 -5.13
C ALA A 497 -0.47 4.81 -6.22
N PRO A 498 -1.30 5.65 -6.83
CA PRO A 498 -2.03 5.23 -8.01
C PRO A 498 -1.03 4.88 -9.13
N PRO A 499 -1.26 3.81 -9.91
CA PRO A 499 -0.35 3.42 -10.99
C PRO A 499 -0.25 4.50 -12.09
N ILE A 500 -1.31 5.29 -12.25
CA ILE A 500 -1.38 6.43 -13.17
C ILE A 500 -2.25 7.55 -12.56
N GLY A 501 -1.89 8.78 -12.82
CA GLY A 501 -2.66 9.96 -12.39
C GLY A 501 -2.50 10.30 -10.89
N PRO A 502 -3.54 10.90 -10.29
CA PRO A 502 -4.94 11.06 -10.74
C PRO A 502 -5.21 12.19 -11.74
N ASP A 503 -4.32 13.17 -11.90
CA ASP A 503 -4.46 14.36 -12.77
C ASP A 503 -5.81 15.11 -12.57
N GLN A 504 -6.12 15.45 -11.31
CA GLN A 504 -7.38 16.05 -10.90
C GLN A 504 -7.23 17.55 -10.65
N LEU A 505 -8.12 18.33 -11.27
CA LEU A 505 -8.22 19.79 -11.04
C LEU A 505 -9.11 20.05 -9.83
N VAL A 506 -8.55 20.69 -8.80
CA VAL A 506 -9.23 21.10 -7.57
C VAL A 506 -9.44 22.62 -7.62
N LYS A 507 -10.68 23.07 -7.82
CA LYS A 507 -10.98 24.50 -7.84
C LYS A 507 -10.93 25.11 -6.46
N THR A 508 -10.89 26.44 -6.41
CA THR A 508 -11.00 27.19 -5.15
C THR A 508 -12.23 26.75 -4.35
N GLY A 509 -12.00 26.35 -3.10
CA GLY A 509 -13.05 25.89 -2.20
C GLY A 509 -13.45 24.41 -2.39
N GLU A 510 -12.88 23.70 -3.37
CA GLU A 510 -13.10 22.25 -3.54
C GLU A 510 -12.07 21.45 -2.75
N CYS A 511 -12.37 20.17 -2.56
CA CYS A 511 -11.54 19.20 -1.86
C CYS A 511 -11.26 18.01 -2.78
N PHE A 512 -10.01 17.54 -2.78
CA PHE A 512 -9.60 16.26 -3.37
C PHE A 512 -9.37 15.26 -2.25
N SER A 513 -9.85 14.02 -2.41
CA SER A 513 -9.59 12.92 -1.47
C SER A 513 -8.82 11.81 -2.16
N SER A 514 -7.77 11.29 -1.50
CA SER A 514 -7.09 10.08 -1.96
C SER A 514 -7.93 8.83 -1.67
N PHE A 515 -7.55 7.70 -2.23
CA PHE A 515 -7.98 6.40 -1.72
C PHE A 515 -7.37 6.11 -0.34
N GLY A 516 -7.85 5.07 0.35
CA GLY A 516 -7.30 4.61 1.63
C GLY A 516 -6.36 3.42 1.46
N VAL A 517 -5.30 3.34 2.29
CA VAL A 517 -4.43 2.17 2.42
C VAL A 517 -4.58 1.57 3.81
N TYR A 518 -4.58 0.25 3.88
CA TYR A 518 -4.63 -0.55 5.11
C TYR A 518 -3.31 -1.27 5.30
N GLU A 519 -2.80 -1.22 6.51
CA GLU A 519 -1.52 -1.80 6.92
C GLU A 519 -1.74 -2.73 8.10
N MET A 520 -1.38 -4.02 7.95
CA MET A 520 -1.58 -5.05 8.96
C MET A 520 -0.32 -5.91 9.11
N PRO A 521 0.51 -5.69 10.14
CA PRO A 521 1.65 -6.56 10.39
C PRO A 521 1.21 -7.96 10.83
N PHE A 522 1.90 -8.97 10.32
CA PHE A 522 1.72 -10.36 10.73
C PHE A 522 2.64 -10.72 11.90
N ASP A 523 2.21 -11.64 12.75
CA ASP A 523 3.00 -12.16 13.86
C ASP A 523 3.67 -13.51 13.57
N SER A 524 3.52 -14.04 12.37
CA SER A 524 4.03 -15.34 11.96
C SER A 524 4.20 -15.43 10.45
N ASP A 525 5.07 -16.33 9.99
CA ASP A 525 5.19 -16.74 8.58
C ASP A 525 4.31 -17.96 8.26
N ASP A 526 3.64 -18.55 9.26
CA ASP A 526 2.75 -19.67 9.04
C ASP A 526 1.56 -19.26 8.16
N ARG A 527 1.35 -20.02 7.09
CA ARG A 527 0.33 -19.71 6.08
C ARG A 527 -1.08 -19.71 6.65
N GLU A 528 -1.40 -20.68 7.52
CA GLU A 528 -2.74 -20.75 8.12
C GLU A 528 -3.00 -19.53 9.02
N ARG A 529 -1.99 -19.18 9.83
CA ARG A 529 -2.09 -18.02 10.72
C ARG A 529 -2.22 -16.71 9.95
N LYS A 530 -1.41 -16.50 8.91
CA LYS A 530 -1.53 -15.32 8.02
C LYS A 530 -2.89 -15.26 7.35
N GLY A 531 -3.39 -16.39 6.87
CA GLY A 531 -4.72 -16.49 6.29
C GLY A 531 -5.83 -16.11 7.27
N LEU A 532 -5.74 -16.54 8.53
CA LEU A 532 -6.67 -16.13 9.59
C LEU A 532 -6.62 -14.61 9.83
N PHE A 533 -5.43 -14.00 9.84
CA PHE A 533 -5.29 -12.53 9.93
C PHE A 533 -6.05 -11.83 8.79
N THR A 534 -5.81 -12.21 7.54
CA THR A 534 -6.45 -11.61 6.37
C THR A 534 -7.96 -11.81 6.38
N ARG A 535 -8.44 -13.00 6.77
CA ARG A 535 -9.88 -13.24 6.90
C ARG A 535 -10.52 -12.40 8.01
N HIS A 536 -9.83 -12.21 9.15
CA HIS A 536 -10.30 -11.31 10.22
C HIS A 536 -10.27 -9.84 9.80
N PHE A 537 -9.30 -9.44 8.98
CA PHE A 537 -9.27 -8.11 8.36
C PHE A 537 -10.57 -7.86 7.59
N TYR A 538 -10.91 -8.69 6.59
CA TYR A 538 -12.13 -8.49 5.81
C TYR A 538 -13.41 -8.58 6.64
N LYS A 539 -13.50 -9.50 7.60
CA LYS A 539 -14.66 -9.57 8.50
C LYS A 539 -14.89 -8.29 9.29
N THR A 540 -13.86 -7.50 9.53
CA THR A 540 -13.93 -6.27 10.31
C THR A 540 -14.11 -5.04 9.43
N VAL A 541 -13.27 -4.85 8.40
CA VAL A 541 -13.31 -3.64 7.57
C VAL A 541 -14.32 -3.74 6.42
N ALA A 542 -14.70 -4.94 6.03
CA ALA A 542 -15.67 -5.23 4.97
C ALA A 542 -16.70 -6.28 5.43
N PRO A 543 -17.50 -6.00 6.50
CA PRO A 543 -18.39 -6.99 7.12
C PRO A 543 -19.47 -7.53 6.18
N TRP A 544 -19.82 -6.84 5.12
CA TRP A 544 -20.71 -7.31 4.04
C TRP A 544 -20.21 -8.58 3.37
N THR A 545 -18.89 -8.86 3.37
CA THR A 545 -18.32 -10.10 2.84
C THR A 545 -18.72 -11.34 3.63
N THR A 546 -19.24 -11.16 4.84
CA THR A 546 -19.77 -12.24 5.69
C THR A 546 -21.23 -12.58 5.39
N GLU A 547 -21.90 -11.81 4.51
CA GLU A 547 -23.28 -12.10 4.11
C GLU A 547 -23.32 -13.23 3.08
N ASN A 548 -24.08 -14.30 3.37
CA ASN A 548 -24.10 -15.52 2.58
C ASN A 548 -25.53 -16.04 2.36
N PRO A 549 -26.34 -15.40 1.49
CA PRO A 549 -27.67 -15.90 1.11
C PRO A 549 -27.55 -17.19 0.30
N ILE A 550 -28.54 -18.06 0.42
CA ILE A 550 -28.67 -19.26 -0.41
C ILE A 550 -29.39 -18.87 -1.68
N PHE A 551 -28.70 -18.84 -2.83
CA PHE A 551 -29.26 -18.33 -4.07
C PHE A 551 -29.19 -19.32 -5.22
N MET A 552 -30.12 -19.14 -6.18
CA MET A 552 -30.19 -19.83 -7.45
C MET A 552 -29.93 -18.83 -8.58
N HIS A 553 -29.16 -19.25 -9.60
CA HIS A 553 -29.01 -18.52 -10.84
C HIS A 553 -30.00 -19.05 -11.90
N LEU A 554 -31.06 -18.28 -12.14
CA LEU A 554 -32.11 -18.63 -13.06
C LEU A 554 -31.79 -18.19 -14.48
N THR A 555 -31.90 -19.11 -15.44
CA THR A 555 -31.56 -18.88 -16.85
C THR A 555 -32.74 -18.41 -17.71
N SER A 556 -33.82 -17.94 -17.11
CA SER A 556 -35.01 -17.46 -17.82
C SER A 556 -35.66 -16.30 -17.07
N SER A 557 -36.20 -15.34 -17.81
CA SER A 557 -37.11 -14.28 -17.34
C SER A 557 -38.57 -14.52 -17.72
N ASP A 558 -38.89 -15.69 -18.31
CA ASP A 558 -40.26 -16.08 -18.60
C ASP A 558 -41.09 -16.16 -17.29
N PRO A 559 -42.27 -15.53 -17.22
CA PRO A 559 -43.05 -15.49 -15.98
C PRO A 559 -43.41 -16.84 -15.36
N GLU A 560 -43.70 -17.85 -16.16
CA GLU A 560 -44.07 -19.15 -15.64
C GLU A 560 -42.85 -19.90 -15.08
N VAL A 561 -41.67 -19.80 -15.75
CA VAL A 561 -40.41 -20.37 -15.29
C VAL A 561 -39.96 -19.69 -14.01
N VAL A 562 -40.04 -18.35 -13.93
CA VAL A 562 -39.70 -17.59 -12.75
C VAL A 562 -40.58 -17.94 -11.56
N ARG A 563 -41.91 -18.02 -11.75
CA ARG A 563 -42.84 -18.43 -10.66
C ARG A 563 -42.55 -19.84 -10.16
N GLN A 564 -42.33 -20.78 -11.07
CA GLN A 564 -41.95 -22.13 -10.71
C GLN A 564 -40.62 -22.15 -9.92
N ALA A 565 -39.61 -21.41 -10.35
CA ALA A 565 -38.35 -21.32 -9.63
C ALA A 565 -38.51 -20.67 -8.23
N VAL A 566 -39.34 -19.64 -8.11
CA VAL A 566 -39.68 -19.00 -6.83
C VAL A 566 -40.35 -19.99 -5.90
N ASP A 567 -41.34 -20.76 -6.38
CA ASP A 567 -42.02 -21.78 -5.57
C ASP A 567 -41.02 -22.87 -5.14
N GLN A 568 -40.17 -23.36 -6.04
CA GLN A 568 -39.11 -24.32 -5.72
C GLN A 568 -38.12 -23.80 -4.68
N CYS A 569 -37.71 -22.53 -4.80
CA CYS A 569 -36.84 -21.88 -3.81
C CYS A 569 -37.55 -21.85 -2.43
N ALA A 570 -38.78 -21.41 -2.38
CA ALA A 570 -39.57 -21.35 -1.14
C ALA A 570 -39.73 -22.75 -0.47
N GLU A 571 -40.04 -23.77 -1.28
CA GLU A 571 -40.21 -25.15 -0.82
C GLU A 571 -38.92 -25.80 -0.33
N THR A 572 -37.78 -25.48 -0.95
CA THR A 572 -36.49 -26.08 -0.61
C THR A 572 -35.69 -25.26 0.40
N GLY A 573 -36.14 -24.04 0.67
CA GLY A 573 -35.51 -23.17 1.65
C GLY A 573 -34.39 -22.29 1.07
N TYR A 574 -34.30 -22.11 -0.26
CA TYR A 574 -33.52 -21.09 -0.89
C TYR A 574 -34.02 -19.69 -0.50
N GLU A 575 -33.21 -18.67 -0.65
CA GLU A 575 -33.46 -17.34 -0.09
C GLU A 575 -33.50 -16.25 -1.17
N MET A 576 -32.82 -16.51 -2.31
CA MET A 576 -32.66 -15.53 -3.38
C MET A 576 -32.64 -16.20 -4.76
N ILE A 577 -33.12 -15.50 -5.77
CA ILE A 577 -32.97 -15.83 -7.18
C ILE A 577 -32.26 -14.67 -7.89
N ILE A 578 -31.23 -14.97 -8.67
CA ILE A 578 -30.57 -14.02 -9.56
C ILE A 578 -30.97 -14.40 -10.99
N LEU A 579 -31.58 -13.46 -11.73
CA LEU A 579 -31.79 -13.59 -13.17
C LEU A 579 -30.44 -13.45 -13.83
N SER A 580 -29.82 -14.58 -14.16
CA SER A 580 -28.43 -14.71 -14.55
C SER A 580 -28.22 -14.32 -16.02
N PHE A 581 -26.98 -14.33 -16.46
CA PHE A 581 -26.60 -14.18 -17.87
C PHE A 581 -27.42 -15.12 -18.77
N GLY A 582 -27.95 -14.56 -19.87
CA GLY A 582 -28.79 -15.31 -20.82
C GLY A 582 -30.21 -15.55 -20.39
N SER A 583 -30.65 -15.05 -19.23
CA SER A 583 -32.05 -15.15 -18.78
C SER A 583 -33.04 -14.32 -19.63
N GLY A 584 -32.51 -13.32 -20.36
CA GLY A 584 -33.33 -12.35 -21.09
C GLY A 584 -33.74 -11.13 -20.26
N ALA A 585 -33.44 -11.10 -18.96
CA ALA A 585 -33.62 -9.90 -18.15
C ALA A 585 -32.55 -8.85 -18.51
N ASN A 586 -32.97 -7.59 -18.58
CA ASN A 586 -32.09 -6.48 -18.98
C ASN A 586 -32.20 -5.32 -17.97
N ALA A 587 -31.16 -5.17 -17.15
CA ALA A 587 -31.08 -4.11 -16.13
C ALA A 587 -30.82 -2.71 -16.76
N GLU A 588 -30.42 -2.63 -18.01
CA GLU A 588 -30.22 -1.37 -18.75
C GLU A 588 -31.49 -0.86 -19.43
N ASP A 589 -32.53 -1.68 -19.51
CA ASP A 589 -33.83 -1.29 -20.06
C ASP A 589 -34.75 -0.75 -18.94
N VAL A 590 -34.85 0.56 -18.86
CA VAL A 590 -35.71 1.29 -17.91
C VAL A 590 -37.07 1.68 -18.47
N SER A 591 -37.48 1.08 -19.58
CA SER A 591 -38.84 1.26 -20.15
C SER A 591 -39.89 0.88 -19.13
N GLU A 592 -41.06 1.53 -19.22
CA GLU A 592 -42.20 1.23 -18.34
C GLU A 592 -42.65 -0.22 -18.45
N GLU A 593 -42.57 -0.77 -19.66
CA GLU A 593 -42.97 -2.16 -19.95
C GLU A 593 -42.04 -3.15 -19.25
N ASN A 594 -40.70 -3.02 -19.40
CA ASN A 594 -39.73 -3.89 -18.77
C ASN A 594 -39.78 -3.76 -17.23
N ILE A 595 -39.83 -2.54 -16.71
CA ILE A 595 -39.95 -2.29 -15.25
C ILE A 595 -41.24 -2.93 -14.71
N ALA A 596 -42.39 -2.74 -15.36
CA ALA A 596 -43.67 -3.30 -14.89
C ALA A 596 -43.69 -4.83 -14.96
N HIS A 597 -43.07 -5.42 -15.98
CA HIS A 597 -42.91 -6.85 -16.14
C HIS A 597 -42.09 -7.43 -15.01
N LEU A 598 -40.86 -6.96 -14.78
CA LEU A 598 -39.95 -7.47 -13.77
C LEU A 598 -40.47 -7.19 -12.36
N LYS A 599 -41.07 -6.02 -12.11
CA LYS A 599 -41.67 -5.70 -10.82
C LYS A 599 -42.74 -6.71 -10.38
N LYS A 600 -43.60 -7.19 -11.29
CA LYS A 600 -44.59 -8.23 -10.99
C LYS A 600 -43.93 -9.53 -10.51
N LEU A 601 -42.81 -9.90 -11.10
CA LEU A 601 -42.03 -11.09 -10.70
C LEU A 601 -41.36 -10.88 -9.35
N VAL A 602 -40.78 -9.70 -9.11
CA VAL A 602 -40.21 -9.33 -7.82
C VAL A 602 -41.26 -9.35 -6.70
N ASP A 603 -42.44 -8.76 -6.95
CA ASP A 603 -43.54 -8.75 -5.98
C ASP A 603 -44.03 -10.16 -5.66
N TYR A 604 -44.11 -11.06 -6.66
CA TYR A 604 -44.42 -12.47 -6.46
C TYR A 604 -43.37 -13.17 -5.58
N ALA A 605 -42.07 -13.00 -5.90
CA ALA A 605 -40.97 -13.58 -5.14
C ALA A 605 -41.00 -13.09 -3.66
N LYS A 606 -41.18 -11.78 -3.45
CA LYS A 606 -41.33 -11.19 -2.11
C LYS A 606 -42.50 -11.77 -1.35
N SER A 607 -43.62 -12.07 -2.01
CA SER A 607 -44.78 -12.70 -1.37
C SER A 607 -44.48 -14.11 -0.84
N LYS A 608 -43.48 -14.77 -1.39
CA LYS A 608 -42.98 -16.10 -0.94
C LYS A 608 -41.74 -15.99 -0.03
N GLY A 609 -41.29 -14.80 0.31
CA GLY A 609 -40.10 -14.55 1.12
C GLY A 609 -38.77 -14.74 0.37
N ILE A 610 -38.80 -14.75 -0.96
CA ILE A 610 -37.63 -14.89 -1.84
C ILE A 610 -37.23 -13.53 -2.36
N GLU A 611 -35.92 -13.21 -2.31
CA GLU A 611 -35.36 -12.02 -2.91
C GLU A 611 -35.00 -12.25 -4.39
N MET A 612 -35.02 -11.20 -5.18
CA MET A 612 -34.63 -11.28 -6.60
C MET A 612 -33.53 -10.30 -6.95
N GLY A 613 -32.63 -10.73 -7.82
CA GLY A 613 -31.57 -9.96 -8.39
C GLY A 613 -31.48 -10.09 -9.91
N CYS A 614 -30.66 -9.25 -10.51
CA CYS A 614 -30.44 -9.24 -11.95
C CYS A 614 -28.92 -9.12 -12.25
N TYR A 615 -28.54 -9.78 -13.33
CA TYR A 615 -27.19 -9.71 -13.92
C TYR A 615 -27.07 -8.53 -14.89
N ALA A 616 -25.90 -7.93 -14.93
CA ALA A 616 -25.46 -7.04 -16.00
C ALA A 616 -23.98 -7.25 -16.30
N LEU A 617 -23.59 -7.16 -17.55
CA LEU A 617 -22.21 -7.20 -18.02
C LEU A 617 -21.74 -5.79 -18.34
N LEU A 618 -20.65 -5.34 -17.74
CA LEU A 618 -20.10 -4.00 -17.96
C LEU A 618 -19.07 -3.97 -19.08
N ALA A 619 -17.97 -4.69 -18.94
CA ALA A 619 -16.88 -4.77 -19.93
C ALA A 619 -16.88 -6.10 -20.70
N SER A 620 -15.84 -6.35 -21.48
CA SER A 620 -15.77 -7.49 -22.42
C SER A 620 -16.91 -7.53 -23.43
N ARG A 621 -17.42 -6.36 -23.82
CA ARG A 621 -18.47 -6.22 -24.83
C ARG A 621 -18.27 -4.94 -25.63
N TRP A 622 -18.65 -4.99 -26.87
CA TRP A 622 -18.68 -3.82 -27.73
C TRP A 622 -20.05 -3.11 -27.63
N ILE A 623 -20.02 -1.81 -27.41
CA ILE A 623 -21.23 -0.95 -27.45
C ILE A 623 -21.21 -0.10 -28.72
N SER A 624 -20.20 0.74 -28.86
CA SER A 624 -19.92 1.49 -30.10
C SER A 624 -18.46 1.92 -30.12
N ASP A 625 -18.02 2.33 -31.29
CA ASP A 625 -16.64 2.78 -31.49
C ASP A 625 -16.31 4.07 -30.75
N GLU A 626 -17.31 4.90 -30.51
CA GLU A 626 -17.16 6.22 -29.89
C GLU A 626 -17.02 6.16 -28.38
N VAL A 627 -17.46 5.05 -27.76
CA VAL A 627 -17.46 4.90 -26.30
C VAL A 627 -16.43 3.88 -25.80
N ASP A 628 -15.81 3.12 -26.70
CA ASP A 628 -14.80 2.14 -26.30
C ASP A 628 -13.52 2.84 -25.84
N VAL A 629 -12.77 2.25 -24.88
CA VAL A 629 -11.50 2.79 -24.43
C VAL A 629 -10.47 2.79 -25.57
N ILE A 630 -9.56 3.74 -25.55
CA ILE A 630 -8.41 3.80 -26.45
C ILE A 630 -7.19 3.27 -25.73
N ASN A 631 -6.64 2.17 -26.22
CA ASN A 631 -5.42 1.57 -25.72
C ASN A 631 -4.22 2.51 -25.90
N PRO A 632 -3.49 2.88 -24.85
CA PRO A 632 -2.39 3.87 -24.94
C PRO A 632 -1.17 3.36 -25.72
N GLU A 633 -0.96 2.05 -25.81
CA GLU A 633 0.19 1.48 -26.51
C GLU A 633 -0.03 1.43 -28.02
N THR A 634 -1.25 1.11 -28.42
CA THR A 634 -1.58 0.90 -29.83
C THR A 634 -2.27 2.10 -30.48
N GLY A 635 -2.83 3.00 -29.69
CA GLY A 635 -3.69 4.10 -30.13
C GLY A 635 -5.01 3.63 -30.76
N LYS A 636 -5.36 2.36 -30.61
CA LYS A 636 -6.57 1.74 -31.16
C LYS A 636 -7.60 1.50 -30.07
N ARG A 637 -8.83 1.28 -30.48
CA ARG A 637 -9.91 0.86 -29.59
C ARG A 637 -9.66 -0.49 -28.96
N GLY A 638 -10.25 -0.70 -27.78
CA GLY A 638 -10.18 -1.92 -27.00
C GLY A 638 -9.30 -1.78 -25.76
N GLY A 639 -9.73 -2.40 -24.68
CA GLY A 639 -8.98 -2.47 -23.43
C GLY A 639 -7.73 -3.33 -23.54
N MET A 640 -6.82 -3.14 -22.60
CA MET A 640 -5.57 -3.92 -22.54
C MET A 640 -5.82 -5.37 -22.06
N HIS A 641 -6.88 -5.60 -21.28
CA HIS A 641 -7.13 -6.88 -20.63
C HIS A 641 -8.19 -7.73 -21.35
N PHE A 642 -9.33 -7.15 -21.76
CA PHE A 642 -10.52 -7.91 -22.15
C PHE A 642 -11.09 -7.54 -23.53
N GLY A 643 -10.32 -6.94 -24.41
CA GLY A 643 -10.78 -6.52 -25.73
C GLY A 643 -11.68 -5.29 -25.65
N SER A 644 -12.90 -5.34 -26.21
CA SER A 644 -13.83 -4.20 -26.13
C SER A 644 -14.21 -3.90 -24.68
N SER A 645 -13.98 -2.67 -24.26
CA SER A 645 -14.23 -2.18 -22.91
C SER A 645 -14.81 -0.77 -22.96
N PRO A 646 -16.12 -0.60 -22.78
CA PRO A 646 -16.74 0.72 -22.80
C PRO A 646 -16.17 1.61 -21.69
N CYS A 647 -15.72 2.82 -22.03
CA CYS A 647 -15.19 3.76 -21.07
C CYS A 647 -16.29 4.26 -20.13
N LEU A 648 -16.11 4.09 -18.83
CA LEU A 648 -17.10 4.51 -17.83
C LEU A 648 -17.24 6.03 -17.72
N CYS A 649 -16.26 6.77 -18.24
CA CYS A 649 -16.25 8.23 -18.34
C CYS A 649 -16.71 8.74 -19.71
N SER A 650 -17.32 7.91 -20.55
CA SER A 650 -18.08 8.32 -21.72
C SER A 650 -19.51 8.71 -21.35
N GLU A 651 -20.23 9.37 -22.24
CA GLU A 651 -21.67 9.66 -22.06
C GLU A 651 -22.48 8.37 -21.86
N TRP A 652 -22.10 7.28 -22.52
CA TRP A 652 -22.73 5.97 -22.33
C TRP A 652 -22.54 5.48 -20.91
N GLY A 653 -21.33 5.60 -20.35
CA GLY A 653 -21.03 5.11 -18.99
C GLY A 653 -21.91 5.82 -17.95
N TYR A 654 -22.05 7.13 -18.05
CA TYR A 654 -22.91 7.92 -17.16
C TYR A 654 -24.39 7.55 -17.31
N ASP A 655 -24.86 7.33 -18.54
CA ASP A 655 -26.22 6.85 -18.80
C ASP A 655 -26.44 5.43 -18.26
N TYR A 656 -25.45 4.54 -18.41
CA TYR A 656 -25.47 3.19 -17.85
C TYR A 656 -25.70 3.22 -16.34
N PHE A 657 -24.88 3.95 -15.60
CA PHE A 657 -25.01 4.03 -14.14
C PHE A 657 -26.35 4.64 -13.70
N ARG A 658 -26.83 5.65 -14.41
CA ARG A 658 -28.15 6.23 -14.18
C ARG A 658 -29.27 5.19 -14.40
N LYS A 659 -29.21 4.42 -15.49
CA LYS A 659 -30.17 3.35 -15.81
C LYS A 659 -30.17 2.28 -14.75
N ILE A 660 -28.99 1.79 -14.35
CA ILE A 660 -28.88 0.76 -13.30
C ILE A 660 -29.53 1.24 -12.00
N LYS A 661 -29.20 2.45 -11.50
CA LYS A 661 -29.84 3.00 -10.30
C LYS A 661 -31.39 3.05 -10.46
N THR A 662 -31.88 3.60 -11.55
CA THR A 662 -33.31 3.69 -11.86
C THR A 662 -33.98 2.32 -11.91
N PHE A 663 -33.33 1.33 -12.49
CA PHE A 663 -33.83 -0.04 -12.59
C PHE A 663 -34.05 -0.66 -11.20
N PHE A 664 -33.07 -0.60 -10.33
CA PHE A 664 -33.19 -1.15 -8.97
C PHE A 664 -34.21 -0.40 -8.12
N GLU A 665 -34.27 0.92 -8.19
CA GLU A 665 -35.26 1.75 -7.50
C GLU A 665 -36.70 1.39 -7.91
N LYS A 666 -36.95 1.22 -9.22
CA LYS A 666 -38.30 0.99 -9.73
C LYS A 666 -38.75 -0.47 -9.64
N THR A 667 -37.87 -1.43 -9.90
CA THR A 667 -38.22 -2.85 -9.81
C THR A 667 -38.29 -3.36 -8.39
N GLY A 668 -37.50 -2.76 -7.47
CA GLY A 668 -37.32 -3.21 -6.11
C GLY A 668 -36.53 -4.52 -6.00
N MET A 669 -35.70 -4.85 -6.99
CA MET A 669 -34.72 -5.93 -6.87
C MET A 669 -33.70 -5.60 -5.79
N SER A 670 -33.15 -6.62 -5.15
CA SER A 670 -32.29 -6.49 -3.97
C SER A 670 -30.92 -7.18 -4.14
N CYS A 671 -30.59 -7.62 -5.35
CA CYS A 671 -29.28 -8.16 -5.66
C CYS A 671 -28.84 -7.70 -7.05
N PHE A 672 -27.63 -7.21 -7.15
CA PHE A 672 -26.98 -6.85 -8.39
C PHE A 672 -25.79 -7.78 -8.65
N GLU A 673 -25.87 -8.60 -9.67
CA GLU A 673 -24.75 -9.38 -10.18
C GLU A 673 -24.09 -8.58 -11.31
N HIS A 674 -22.92 -8.00 -11.03
CA HIS A 674 -22.23 -7.09 -11.93
C HIS A 674 -20.94 -7.72 -12.42
N ASP A 675 -20.97 -8.26 -13.62
CA ASP A 675 -19.84 -8.94 -14.27
C ASP A 675 -19.06 -8.01 -15.18
N GLY A 676 -17.77 -8.30 -15.38
CA GLY A 676 -16.88 -7.46 -16.18
C GLY A 676 -16.68 -6.07 -15.60
N SER A 677 -16.72 -5.95 -14.29
CA SER A 677 -16.59 -4.69 -13.57
C SER A 677 -15.12 -4.25 -13.45
N TYR A 678 -14.45 -4.04 -14.58
CA TYR A 678 -13.04 -3.65 -14.64
C TYR A 678 -12.92 -2.13 -14.86
N PRO A 679 -12.77 -1.32 -13.80
CA PRO A 679 -12.49 0.10 -13.97
C PRO A 679 -11.03 0.36 -14.35
N GLY A 680 -10.24 -0.70 -14.52
CA GLY A 680 -8.81 -0.62 -14.71
C GLY A 680 -8.35 -0.41 -16.15
N ASP A 681 -9.20 -0.60 -17.16
CA ASP A 681 -8.79 -0.33 -18.53
C ASP A 681 -8.59 1.17 -18.73
N VAL A 682 -7.32 1.59 -18.77
CA VAL A 682 -6.95 2.99 -19.01
C VAL A 682 -7.42 3.43 -20.39
N CYS A 683 -7.79 4.71 -20.52
CA CYS A 683 -8.31 5.25 -21.76
C CYS A 683 -7.51 6.47 -22.24
N ALA A 684 -6.84 6.36 -23.37
CA ALA A 684 -6.10 7.46 -23.97
C ALA A 684 -6.99 8.39 -24.82
N SER A 685 -8.32 8.20 -24.84
CA SER A 685 -9.24 9.09 -25.56
C SER A 685 -9.18 10.50 -24.97
N THR A 686 -9.25 11.50 -25.84
CA THR A 686 -9.40 12.92 -25.49
C THR A 686 -10.77 13.47 -25.88
N THR A 687 -11.68 12.58 -26.32
CA THR A 687 -13.02 12.95 -26.79
C THR A 687 -14.14 12.47 -25.87
N HIS A 688 -13.85 11.65 -24.89
CA HIS A 688 -14.84 11.24 -23.88
C HIS A 688 -15.14 12.42 -22.94
N ALA A 689 -16.40 12.57 -22.57
CA ALA A 689 -16.89 13.79 -21.92
C ALA A 689 -16.38 13.99 -20.47
N HIS A 690 -16.04 12.91 -19.76
CA HIS A 690 -15.82 12.94 -18.33
C HIS A 690 -14.40 12.54 -17.89
N HIS A 691 -13.43 12.57 -18.83
CA HIS A 691 -12.00 12.57 -18.55
C HIS A 691 -11.24 13.33 -19.64
N LYS A 692 -10.04 13.82 -19.32
CA LYS A 692 -9.21 14.62 -20.24
C LYS A 692 -8.33 13.75 -21.15
N GLY A 693 -7.95 12.57 -20.68
CA GLY A 693 -7.08 11.68 -21.41
C GLY A 693 -6.56 10.52 -20.55
N LEU A 694 -5.40 9.99 -20.91
CA LEU A 694 -4.82 8.83 -20.23
C LEU A 694 -4.65 9.02 -18.72
N LYS A 695 -4.14 10.17 -18.29
CA LYS A 695 -3.70 10.39 -16.90
C LYS A 695 -4.83 10.39 -15.89
N ASP A 696 -6.01 10.86 -16.24
CA ASP A 696 -7.16 10.93 -15.33
C ASP A 696 -8.23 9.86 -15.60
N SER A 697 -8.06 9.09 -16.66
CA SER A 697 -9.09 8.13 -17.12
C SER A 697 -9.38 7.02 -16.10
N GLN A 698 -8.33 6.39 -15.57
CA GLN A 698 -8.48 5.27 -14.61
C GLN A 698 -9.07 5.76 -13.29
N TRP A 699 -8.59 6.91 -12.79
CA TRP A 699 -9.10 7.53 -11.58
C TRP A 699 -10.61 7.82 -11.66
N ASN A 700 -11.02 8.50 -12.73
CA ASN A 700 -12.41 8.89 -12.90
C ASN A 700 -13.33 7.67 -13.10
N GLN A 701 -12.88 6.64 -13.80
CA GLN A 701 -13.64 5.39 -13.98
C GLN A 701 -13.80 4.65 -12.64
N PHE A 702 -12.74 4.57 -11.84
CA PHE A 702 -12.79 3.94 -10.52
C PHE A 702 -13.80 4.63 -9.60
N TYR A 703 -13.74 5.97 -9.49
CA TYR A 703 -14.70 6.70 -8.67
C TYR A 703 -16.14 6.54 -9.15
N LYS A 704 -16.34 6.44 -10.46
CA LYS A 704 -17.68 6.27 -11.01
C LYS A 704 -18.30 4.92 -10.66
N ILE A 705 -17.54 3.83 -10.73
CA ILE A 705 -18.06 2.51 -10.35
C ILE A 705 -18.21 2.34 -8.85
N THR A 706 -17.29 2.87 -8.05
CA THR A 706 -17.39 2.80 -6.58
C THR A 706 -18.53 3.64 -6.04
N GLU A 707 -18.86 4.78 -6.65
CA GLU A 707 -20.07 5.55 -6.35
C GLU A 707 -21.35 4.70 -6.50
N LEU A 708 -21.42 3.88 -7.56
CA LEU A 708 -22.54 2.94 -7.74
C LEU A 708 -22.57 1.89 -6.62
N TYR A 709 -21.42 1.28 -6.29
CA TYR A 709 -21.37 0.21 -5.31
C TYR A 709 -21.71 0.70 -3.90
N HIS A 710 -21.21 1.87 -3.50
CA HIS A 710 -21.56 2.50 -2.23
C HIS A 710 -23.07 2.80 -2.18
N TRP A 711 -23.63 3.35 -3.25
CA TRP A 711 -25.07 3.57 -3.35
C TRP A 711 -25.88 2.27 -3.21
N MET A 712 -25.42 1.17 -3.82
CA MET A 712 -26.06 -0.15 -3.68
C MET A 712 -26.04 -0.63 -2.21
N CYS A 713 -24.89 -0.52 -1.55
CA CYS A 713 -24.76 -0.87 -0.12
C CYS A 713 -25.70 -0.04 0.78
N GLU A 714 -25.77 1.26 0.56
CA GLU A 714 -26.65 2.19 1.29
C GLU A 714 -28.12 1.89 1.07
N ASN A 715 -28.50 1.37 -0.10
CA ASN A 715 -29.88 1.02 -0.45
C ASN A 715 -30.22 -0.46 -0.18
N GLY A 716 -29.35 -1.19 0.51
CA GLY A 716 -29.59 -2.56 0.90
C GLY A 716 -29.63 -3.57 -0.27
N ILE A 717 -28.92 -3.26 -1.35
CA ILE A 717 -28.79 -4.12 -2.52
C ILE A 717 -27.52 -4.97 -2.34
N TYR A 718 -27.70 -6.29 -2.40
CA TYR A 718 -26.62 -7.26 -2.32
C TYR A 718 -25.77 -7.21 -3.59
N LEU A 719 -24.44 -6.99 -3.44
CA LEU A 719 -23.50 -6.91 -4.54
C LEU A 719 -22.81 -8.25 -4.79
N ASN A 720 -23.25 -8.99 -5.80
CA ASN A 720 -22.58 -10.19 -6.28
C ASN A 720 -21.65 -9.82 -7.44
N VAL A 721 -20.44 -9.36 -7.12
CA VAL A 721 -19.42 -8.99 -8.11
C VAL A 721 -18.39 -10.10 -8.17
N PRO A 722 -18.14 -10.75 -9.31
CA PRO A 722 -17.16 -11.83 -9.41
C PRO A 722 -15.71 -11.34 -9.29
N ASP A 723 -15.46 -10.05 -9.53
CA ASP A 723 -14.16 -9.41 -9.39
C ASP A 723 -13.91 -8.89 -7.98
N PHE A 724 -12.66 -8.63 -7.64
CA PHE A 724 -12.22 -8.33 -6.28
C PHE A 724 -12.48 -6.86 -5.90
N TYR A 725 -13.59 -6.59 -5.22
CA TYR A 725 -14.01 -5.27 -4.75
C TYR A 725 -14.46 -5.24 -3.29
N PHE A 726 -13.86 -6.07 -2.44
CA PHE A 726 -14.30 -6.21 -1.05
C PHE A 726 -14.32 -4.90 -0.28
N LEU A 727 -13.29 -4.09 -0.43
CA LEU A 727 -13.19 -2.79 0.27
C LEU A 727 -14.13 -1.71 -0.30
N ASN A 728 -14.84 -2.00 -1.42
CA ASN A 728 -15.80 -1.11 -2.06
C ASN A 728 -17.24 -1.61 -2.01
N GLY A 729 -17.54 -2.62 -1.17
CA GLY A 729 -18.91 -3.09 -0.95
C GLY A 729 -19.27 -4.40 -1.63
N SER A 730 -18.41 -5.01 -2.45
CA SER A 730 -18.65 -6.34 -3.01
C SER A 730 -18.68 -7.40 -1.92
N THR A 731 -19.65 -8.32 -2.02
CA THR A 731 -19.81 -9.41 -1.05
C THR A 731 -19.14 -10.69 -1.49
N LYS A 732 -18.88 -10.85 -2.79
CA LYS A 732 -18.35 -12.08 -3.38
C LYS A 732 -17.19 -11.80 -4.31
N VAL A 733 -16.35 -12.82 -4.49
CA VAL A 733 -15.42 -12.95 -5.59
C VAL A 733 -15.50 -14.36 -6.16
N GLY A 734 -15.39 -14.51 -7.48
CA GLY A 734 -15.51 -15.80 -8.15
C GLY A 734 -14.34 -16.74 -7.85
N ILE A 735 -14.65 -18.00 -7.63
CA ILE A 735 -13.71 -19.13 -7.68
C ILE A 735 -14.21 -20.16 -8.67
N GLY A 736 -13.29 -20.81 -9.39
CA GLY A 736 -13.71 -21.76 -10.43
C GLY A 736 -14.58 -21.11 -11.53
N TYR A 737 -14.54 -19.80 -11.65
CA TYR A 737 -15.21 -19.02 -12.70
C TYR A 737 -14.39 -19.09 -13.98
N ARG A 738 -14.23 -20.31 -14.48
CA ARG A 738 -13.47 -20.55 -15.71
C ARG A 738 -14.12 -21.65 -16.52
N GLU A 739 -14.10 -21.52 -17.84
CA GLU A 739 -14.63 -22.49 -18.78
C GLU A 739 -14.07 -23.90 -18.56
N VAL A 740 -12.82 -23.99 -18.09
CA VAL A 740 -12.19 -25.27 -17.77
C VAL A 740 -12.96 -26.03 -16.69
N ASN A 741 -13.41 -25.38 -15.61
CA ASN A 741 -14.17 -26.02 -14.57
C ASN A 741 -15.59 -26.40 -15.04
N TRP A 742 -16.24 -25.51 -15.79
CA TRP A 742 -17.61 -25.74 -16.27
C TRP A 742 -17.69 -26.80 -17.35
N SER A 743 -16.64 -26.94 -18.12
CA SER A 743 -16.57 -27.90 -19.23
C SER A 743 -16.06 -29.27 -18.81
N LEU A 744 -15.57 -29.45 -17.59
CA LEU A 744 -15.13 -30.73 -17.08
C LEU A 744 -16.31 -31.71 -16.94
N PRO A 745 -16.13 -33.00 -17.21
CA PRO A 745 -17.08 -34.04 -16.85
C PRO A 745 -17.43 -33.97 -15.35
N ARG A 746 -18.70 -34.30 -15.02
CA ARG A 746 -19.26 -34.19 -13.65
C ARG A 746 -18.39 -34.81 -12.55
N ASP A 747 -17.86 -36.01 -12.81
CA ASP A 747 -16.99 -36.72 -11.87
C ASP A 747 -15.69 -35.95 -11.57
N ARG A 748 -15.12 -35.27 -12.55
CA ARG A 748 -13.93 -34.43 -12.39
C ARG A 748 -14.24 -33.11 -11.69
N GLN A 749 -15.41 -32.53 -11.95
CA GLN A 749 -15.84 -31.33 -11.21
C GLN A 749 -15.87 -31.57 -9.71
N LEU A 750 -16.22 -32.77 -9.23
CA LEU A 750 -16.25 -33.08 -7.79
C LEU A 750 -14.90 -32.88 -7.10
N ILE A 751 -13.81 -33.32 -7.73
CA ILE A 751 -12.45 -33.13 -7.17
C ILE A 751 -12.00 -31.69 -7.36
N HIS A 752 -12.16 -31.15 -8.56
CA HIS A 752 -11.68 -29.80 -8.91
C HIS A 752 -12.35 -28.70 -8.05
N THR A 753 -13.67 -28.82 -7.80
CA THR A 753 -14.38 -27.90 -6.91
C THR A 753 -13.81 -27.93 -5.49
N ARG A 754 -13.52 -29.11 -4.92
CA ARG A 754 -12.90 -29.20 -3.59
C ARG A 754 -11.48 -28.62 -3.57
N GLN A 755 -10.70 -28.80 -4.66
CA GLN A 755 -9.39 -28.15 -4.80
C GLN A 755 -9.52 -26.63 -4.80
N LEU A 756 -10.46 -26.07 -5.55
CA LEU A 756 -10.73 -24.63 -5.57
C LEU A 756 -11.17 -24.12 -4.19
N ASN A 757 -12.10 -24.81 -3.53
CA ASN A 757 -12.55 -24.45 -2.18
C ASN A 757 -11.38 -24.47 -1.20
N TYR A 758 -10.49 -25.45 -1.27
CA TYR A 758 -9.32 -25.56 -0.43
C TYR A 758 -8.29 -24.45 -0.73
N ASP A 759 -7.98 -24.19 -2.02
CA ASP A 759 -6.94 -23.25 -2.41
C ASP A 759 -7.38 -21.79 -2.22
N CYS A 760 -8.66 -21.46 -2.39
CA CYS A 760 -9.16 -20.09 -2.30
C CYS A 760 -9.55 -19.65 -0.89
N THR A 761 -9.63 -20.55 0.08
CA THR A 761 -10.04 -20.22 1.47
C THR A 761 -8.86 -19.92 2.40
N TRP A 762 -7.62 -19.91 1.91
CA TRP A 762 -6.46 -19.53 2.71
C TRP A 762 -6.55 -18.08 3.20
N GLU A 763 -6.76 -17.15 2.30
CA GLU A 763 -6.75 -15.71 2.57
C GLU A 763 -8.14 -15.08 2.54
N ARG A 764 -9.18 -15.80 2.04
CA ARG A 764 -10.54 -15.31 1.89
C ARG A 764 -11.51 -16.05 2.77
N ILE A 765 -12.46 -15.32 3.34
CA ILE A 765 -13.54 -15.95 4.10
C ILE A 765 -14.40 -16.79 3.17
N PRO A 766 -14.86 -17.98 3.63
CA PRO A 766 -15.66 -18.86 2.78
C PRO A 766 -16.91 -18.19 2.21
N SER A 767 -17.62 -17.39 3.01
CA SER A 767 -18.83 -16.68 2.59
C SER A 767 -18.59 -15.63 1.49
N SER A 768 -17.36 -15.14 1.31
CA SER A 768 -17.04 -14.20 0.25
C SER A 768 -16.73 -14.85 -1.10
N LEU A 769 -16.80 -16.16 -1.17
CA LEU A 769 -16.50 -16.93 -2.37
C LEU A 769 -17.75 -17.54 -2.97
N TRP A 770 -17.79 -17.68 -4.29
CA TRP A 770 -18.79 -18.49 -4.96
C TRP A 770 -18.17 -19.32 -6.10
N SER A 771 -18.72 -20.50 -6.32
CA SER A 771 -18.30 -21.42 -7.38
C SER A 771 -19.41 -21.69 -8.36
N PHE A 772 -19.05 -22.10 -9.56
CA PHE A 772 -20.00 -22.36 -10.64
C PHE A 772 -20.45 -23.84 -10.63
N VAL A 773 -21.77 -24.07 -10.63
CA VAL A 773 -22.38 -25.39 -10.74
C VAL A 773 -23.35 -25.40 -11.94
N PRO A 774 -22.95 -25.94 -13.11
CA PRO A 774 -23.76 -25.91 -14.31
C PRO A 774 -24.88 -26.96 -14.25
N LEU A 775 -26.11 -26.55 -13.97
CA LEU A 775 -27.26 -27.45 -14.10
C LEU A 775 -27.59 -27.71 -15.57
N VAL A 776 -27.47 -26.70 -16.42
CA VAL A 776 -27.61 -26.77 -17.87
C VAL A 776 -26.30 -26.38 -18.55
N GLU A 777 -26.22 -26.66 -19.85
CA GLU A 777 -25.03 -26.36 -20.65
C GLU A 777 -24.67 -24.88 -20.62
N TYR A 778 -23.36 -24.61 -20.48
CA TYR A 778 -22.76 -23.29 -20.50
C TYR A 778 -21.32 -23.44 -20.97
N HIS A 779 -20.87 -22.57 -21.88
CA HIS A 779 -19.50 -22.55 -22.40
C HIS A 779 -18.91 -23.91 -22.81
N GLY A 780 -19.65 -24.71 -23.57
CA GLY A 780 -19.12 -25.85 -24.30
C GLY A 780 -18.80 -27.12 -23.51
N GLY A 781 -19.21 -27.23 -22.25
CA GLY A 781 -19.05 -28.43 -21.45
C GLY A 781 -19.91 -29.61 -21.95
N GLY A 782 -20.97 -29.34 -22.64
CA GLY A 782 -21.90 -30.32 -23.17
C GLY A 782 -22.57 -31.17 -22.10
N LYS A 783 -23.27 -32.21 -22.52
CA LYS A 783 -24.04 -33.13 -21.63
C LYS A 783 -23.19 -33.83 -20.55
N ALA A 784 -21.89 -34.00 -20.77
CA ALA A 784 -21.02 -34.63 -19.78
C ALA A 784 -20.72 -33.75 -18.57
N ALA A 785 -20.83 -32.43 -18.72
CA ALA A 785 -20.52 -31.43 -17.68
C ALA A 785 -21.79 -30.97 -16.92
N THR A 786 -22.99 -31.09 -17.54
CA THR A 786 -24.24 -30.57 -16.97
C THR A 786 -24.92 -31.58 -16.04
N LEU A 787 -25.75 -31.10 -15.11
CA LEU A 787 -26.42 -31.90 -14.11
C LEU A 787 -27.88 -32.25 -14.51
N GLU A 788 -28.44 -31.58 -15.50
CA GLU A 788 -29.77 -31.95 -16.03
C GLU A 788 -29.68 -33.22 -16.91
N PRO A 789 -30.65 -34.16 -16.77
CA PRO A 789 -31.74 -34.21 -15.78
C PRO A 789 -31.21 -34.50 -14.36
N LEU A 790 -31.68 -33.73 -13.36
CA LEU A 790 -31.13 -33.76 -11.99
C LEU A 790 -31.31 -35.13 -11.31
N SER A 791 -32.41 -35.82 -11.61
CA SER A 791 -32.68 -37.16 -11.11
C SER A 791 -31.72 -38.23 -11.62
N GLU A 792 -31.20 -38.05 -12.87
CA GLU A 792 -30.23 -38.98 -13.45
C GLU A 792 -28.81 -38.75 -12.93
N HIS A 793 -28.52 -37.55 -12.42
CA HIS A 793 -27.22 -37.14 -11.90
C HIS A 793 -27.29 -36.73 -10.42
N LEU A 794 -28.19 -37.35 -9.68
CA LEU A 794 -28.47 -36.98 -8.30
C LEU A 794 -27.26 -37.13 -7.38
N TYR A 795 -26.37 -38.11 -7.64
CA TYR A 795 -25.16 -38.32 -6.85
C TYR A 795 -24.22 -37.11 -6.99
N GLU A 796 -23.90 -36.70 -8.18
CA GLU A 796 -23.00 -35.56 -8.44
C GLU A 796 -23.63 -34.27 -7.95
N TYR A 797 -24.93 -34.06 -8.17
CA TYR A 797 -25.65 -32.88 -7.69
C TYR A 797 -25.60 -32.77 -6.16
N LYS A 798 -25.90 -33.89 -5.46
CA LYS A 798 -25.80 -33.98 -4.00
C LYS A 798 -24.40 -33.67 -3.51
N MET A 799 -23.37 -34.26 -4.13
CA MET A 799 -21.98 -34.08 -3.74
C MET A 799 -21.52 -32.65 -3.95
N LEU A 800 -21.82 -32.00 -5.08
CA LEU A 800 -21.49 -30.60 -5.35
C LEU A 800 -22.16 -29.66 -4.37
N MET A 801 -23.44 -29.89 -4.02
CA MET A 801 -24.11 -29.11 -2.98
C MET A 801 -23.41 -29.28 -1.62
N PHE A 802 -23.16 -30.53 -1.21
CA PHE A 802 -22.60 -30.82 0.11
C PHE A 802 -21.17 -30.26 0.28
N GLN A 803 -20.33 -30.36 -0.74
CA GLN A 803 -18.96 -29.88 -0.66
C GLN A 803 -18.88 -28.35 -0.71
N ASN A 804 -19.75 -27.65 -1.45
CA ASN A 804 -19.78 -26.19 -1.44
C ASN A 804 -20.35 -25.65 -0.10
N TYR A 805 -21.52 -26.11 0.31
CA TYR A 805 -22.08 -25.68 1.61
C TYR A 805 -21.23 -26.13 2.80
N GLY A 806 -20.60 -27.33 2.70
CA GLY A 806 -19.67 -27.83 3.71
C GLY A 806 -18.37 -27.03 3.82
N ALA A 807 -17.99 -26.29 2.78
CA ALA A 807 -16.90 -25.33 2.81
C ALA A 807 -17.38 -23.90 3.14
N GLY A 808 -18.67 -23.68 3.33
CA GLY A 808 -19.26 -22.35 3.51
C GLY A 808 -19.22 -21.48 2.25
N VAL A 809 -18.84 -22.06 1.11
CA VAL A 809 -18.74 -21.41 -0.19
C VAL A 809 -20.09 -21.48 -0.87
N GLN A 810 -20.54 -20.36 -1.41
CA GLN A 810 -21.78 -20.31 -2.17
C GLN A 810 -21.55 -20.84 -3.60
N ALA A 811 -22.59 -21.44 -4.18
CA ALA A 811 -22.54 -21.95 -5.54
C ALA A 811 -23.59 -21.29 -6.43
N CYS A 812 -23.17 -20.99 -7.65
CA CYS A 812 -24.04 -20.57 -8.75
C CYS A 812 -24.71 -21.81 -9.33
N TYR A 813 -25.84 -22.24 -8.75
CA TYR A 813 -26.66 -23.32 -9.28
C TYR A 813 -27.45 -22.77 -10.48
N ARG A 814 -26.82 -22.83 -11.68
CA ARG A 814 -27.31 -22.15 -12.87
C ARG A 814 -28.14 -23.08 -13.74
N GLY A 815 -29.46 -22.81 -13.81
CA GLY A 815 -30.41 -23.58 -14.60
C GLY A 815 -31.85 -23.11 -14.43
N PRO A 816 -32.83 -23.85 -14.99
CA PRO A 816 -34.23 -23.45 -14.95
C PRO A 816 -34.94 -23.88 -13.66
N ARG A 817 -34.36 -24.80 -12.87
CA ARG A 817 -35.00 -25.40 -11.69
C ARG A 817 -34.01 -26.00 -10.71
N LEU A 818 -34.46 -26.22 -9.47
CA LEU A 818 -33.63 -26.80 -8.40
C LEU A 818 -33.89 -28.31 -8.22
N TYR A 819 -35.02 -28.80 -8.69
CA TYR A 819 -35.37 -30.23 -8.65
C TYR A 819 -36.32 -30.58 -9.79
N ASP A 820 -36.30 -31.82 -10.24
CA ASP A 820 -37.13 -32.41 -11.30
C ASP A 820 -38.07 -33.56 -10.81
N THR A 821 -37.78 -34.15 -9.66
CA THR A 821 -38.55 -35.23 -9.06
C THR A 821 -38.76 -35.01 -7.54
N PRO A 822 -39.72 -35.69 -6.90
CA PRO A 822 -39.85 -35.65 -5.44
C PRO A 822 -38.60 -36.12 -4.69
N GLU A 823 -37.80 -37.02 -5.27
CA GLU A 823 -36.56 -37.51 -4.68
C GLU A 823 -35.49 -36.43 -4.69
N THR A 824 -35.27 -35.78 -5.84
CA THR A 824 -34.32 -34.66 -5.96
C THR A 824 -34.72 -33.51 -5.02
N LYS A 825 -36.03 -33.18 -4.94
CA LYS A 825 -36.55 -32.20 -3.98
C LYS A 825 -36.17 -32.54 -2.54
N ARG A 826 -36.37 -33.79 -2.11
CA ARG A 826 -36.04 -34.26 -0.76
C ARG A 826 -34.55 -34.08 -0.47
N VAL A 827 -33.67 -34.46 -1.40
CA VAL A 827 -32.22 -34.33 -1.22
C VAL A 827 -31.81 -32.85 -1.11
N VAL A 828 -32.33 -31.97 -1.97
CA VAL A 828 -32.05 -30.51 -1.89
C VAL A 828 -32.50 -29.96 -0.54
N MET A 829 -33.72 -30.29 -0.08
CA MET A 829 -34.26 -29.85 1.22
C MET A 829 -33.39 -30.35 2.40
N GLU A 830 -32.96 -31.61 2.38
CA GLU A 830 -32.11 -32.19 3.44
C GLU A 830 -30.78 -31.41 3.56
N ILE A 831 -30.13 -31.13 2.45
CA ILE A 831 -28.85 -30.42 2.44
C ILE A 831 -29.02 -28.95 2.88
N ILE A 832 -30.05 -28.26 2.38
CA ILE A 832 -30.30 -26.88 2.75
C ILE A 832 -30.67 -26.76 4.24
N ASN A 833 -31.49 -27.69 4.77
CA ASN A 833 -31.81 -27.71 6.19
C ASN A 833 -30.58 -28.00 7.06
N TRP A 834 -29.72 -28.92 6.63
CA TRP A 834 -28.46 -29.19 7.30
C TRP A 834 -27.55 -27.92 7.29
N TYR A 835 -27.37 -27.26 6.15
CA TYR A 835 -26.59 -26.01 6.07
C TYR A 835 -27.19 -24.94 6.98
N LYS A 836 -28.51 -24.70 6.95
CA LYS A 836 -29.16 -23.72 7.82
C LYS A 836 -28.98 -24.03 9.30
N LYS A 837 -28.99 -25.31 9.69
CA LYS A 837 -28.71 -25.73 11.06
C LYS A 837 -27.32 -25.37 11.53
N TYR A 838 -26.32 -25.55 10.68
CA TYR A 838 -24.89 -25.30 10.96
C TYR A 838 -24.36 -24.03 10.32
N ARG A 839 -25.22 -23.17 9.80
CA ARG A 839 -24.83 -21.98 9.02
C ARG A 839 -23.79 -21.12 9.72
N ARG A 840 -23.89 -20.93 11.04
CA ARG A 840 -22.95 -20.13 11.80
C ARG A 840 -21.54 -20.70 11.72
N ILE A 841 -21.38 -21.97 12.05
CA ILE A 841 -20.05 -22.58 12.02
C ILE A 841 -19.53 -22.77 10.59
N LEU A 842 -20.37 -23.10 9.62
CA LEU A 842 -20.02 -23.28 8.22
C LEU A 842 -19.63 -21.97 7.50
N ASN A 843 -20.00 -20.81 8.03
CA ASN A 843 -19.59 -19.50 7.53
C ASN A 843 -18.43 -18.90 8.35
N SER A 844 -17.91 -19.63 9.34
CA SER A 844 -16.77 -19.18 10.16
C SER A 844 -15.42 -19.52 9.53
N ASP A 845 -14.32 -19.27 10.24
CA ASP A 845 -12.98 -19.52 9.73
C ASP A 845 -12.73 -20.99 9.37
N ILE A 846 -11.85 -21.21 8.40
CA ILE A 846 -11.39 -22.54 7.98
C ILE A 846 -9.97 -22.79 8.48
N ILE A 847 -9.73 -24.03 8.91
CA ILE A 847 -8.41 -24.63 9.08
C ILE A 847 -8.28 -25.75 8.07
N HIS A 848 -7.17 -25.74 7.32
CA HIS A 848 -6.93 -26.66 6.23
C HIS A 848 -6.34 -27.97 6.75
N LEU A 849 -7.06 -29.10 6.58
CA LEU A 849 -6.60 -30.38 7.08
C LEU A 849 -5.77 -31.16 6.06
N ARG A 850 -6.33 -31.40 4.87
CA ARG A 850 -5.64 -32.09 3.79
C ARG A 850 -6.17 -31.68 2.42
N LYS A 851 -5.26 -31.35 1.51
CA LYS A 851 -5.59 -30.94 0.12
C LYS A 851 -6.16 -32.13 -0.67
N PRO A 852 -7.22 -31.91 -1.50
CA PRO A 852 -7.75 -32.91 -2.41
C PRO A 852 -6.72 -33.35 -3.48
N ASP A 853 -6.43 -34.64 -3.54
CA ASP A 853 -5.49 -35.27 -4.51
C ASP A 853 -6.09 -36.45 -5.28
N ALA A 854 -7.36 -36.74 -5.04
CA ALA A 854 -8.10 -37.87 -5.62
C ALA A 854 -7.57 -39.29 -5.28
N ARG A 855 -6.61 -39.40 -4.35
CA ARG A 855 -5.99 -40.67 -3.97
C ARG A 855 -6.32 -41.14 -2.56
N ASP A 856 -6.46 -40.20 -1.66
CA ASP A 856 -6.80 -40.44 -0.25
C ASP A 856 -7.87 -39.42 0.19
N TRP A 857 -8.24 -39.46 1.47
CA TRP A 857 -9.20 -38.51 2.01
C TRP A 857 -8.71 -37.06 1.84
N ASP A 858 -9.65 -36.17 1.77
CA ASP A 858 -9.40 -34.73 1.85
C ASP A 858 -10.40 -34.07 2.81
N GLY A 859 -10.07 -32.86 3.28
CA GLY A 859 -10.97 -32.20 4.22
C GLY A 859 -10.46 -30.87 4.72
N LEU A 860 -11.37 -30.18 5.35
CA LEU A 860 -11.16 -28.90 6.03
C LEU A 860 -11.99 -28.86 7.32
N MET A 861 -11.68 -27.94 8.22
CA MET A 861 -12.43 -27.77 9.45
C MET A 861 -12.78 -26.29 9.66
N HIS A 862 -14.05 -26.00 9.88
CA HIS A 862 -14.49 -24.70 10.34
C HIS A 862 -14.24 -24.55 11.84
N VAL A 863 -13.87 -23.34 12.28
CA VAL A 863 -13.60 -22.99 13.68
C VAL A 863 -14.33 -21.71 14.07
N ASP A 864 -14.98 -21.71 15.23
CA ASP A 864 -15.62 -20.53 15.84
C ASP A 864 -15.43 -20.59 17.38
N PRO A 865 -14.40 -19.92 17.92
CA PRO A 865 -14.15 -19.94 19.37
C PRO A 865 -15.29 -19.32 20.19
N LYS A 866 -16.16 -18.53 19.57
CA LYS A 866 -17.32 -17.90 20.23
C LYS A 866 -18.64 -18.62 19.97
N GLY A 867 -18.68 -19.53 18.99
CA GLY A 867 -19.86 -20.30 18.65
C GLY A 867 -20.23 -21.36 19.68
N LYS A 868 -21.43 -21.94 19.55
CA LYS A 868 -21.83 -23.13 20.28
C LYS A 868 -21.05 -24.34 19.78
N GLU A 869 -21.07 -24.55 18.46
CA GLU A 869 -20.17 -25.47 17.78
C GLU A 869 -18.82 -24.77 17.68
N LYS A 870 -17.77 -25.30 18.33
CA LYS A 870 -16.42 -24.76 18.32
C LYS A 870 -15.66 -25.13 17.06
N GLY A 871 -16.03 -26.25 16.46
CA GLY A 871 -15.50 -26.72 15.20
C GLY A 871 -16.46 -27.63 14.46
N LEU A 872 -16.32 -27.67 13.13
CA LEU A 872 -17.00 -28.64 12.27
C LEU A 872 -16.02 -29.07 11.16
N ALA A 873 -15.58 -30.34 11.20
CA ALA A 873 -14.68 -30.88 10.18
C ALA A 873 -15.46 -31.71 9.16
N MET A 874 -15.12 -31.48 7.88
CA MET A 874 -15.64 -32.21 6.73
C MET A 874 -14.55 -33.13 6.20
N PHE A 875 -14.91 -34.41 5.90
CA PHE A 875 -14.01 -35.41 5.34
C PHE A 875 -14.64 -36.05 4.11
N PHE A 876 -13.90 -36.12 3.03
CA PHE A 876 -14.32 -36.70 1.76
C PHE A 876 -13.43 -37.84 1.36
N ASN A 877 -14.04 -38.88 0.75
CA ASN A 877 -13.35 -40.03 0.18
C ASN A 877 -13.59 -40.07 -1.33
N PRO A 878 -12.56 -39.78 -2.17
CA PRO A 878 -12.71 -39.81 -3.61
C PRO A 878 -12.67 -41.22 -4.21
N THR A 879 -12.35 -42.25 -3.41
CA THR A 879 -12.09 -43.61 -3.91
C THR A 879 -13.34 -44.50 -3.86
N ASP A 880 -13.31 -45.59 -4.62
CA ASP A 880 -14.39 -46.57 -4.70
C ASP A 880 -14.47 -47.54 -3.50
N LYS A 881 -13.58 -47.36 -2.51
CA LYS A 881 -13.54 -48.22 -1.33
C LYS A 881 -13.73 -47.35 -0.08
N GLU A 882 -14.50 -47.90 0.89
CA GLU A 882 -14.58 -47.33 2.24
C GLU A 882 -13.16 -47.25 2.82
N MET A 883 -12.87 -46.14 3.49
CA MET A 883 -11.56 -45.95 4.14
C MET A 883 -11.72 -45.58 5.62
N THR A 884 -10.78 -46.04 6.39
CA THR A 884 -10.61 -45.67 7.79
C THR A 884 -9.24 -45.02 7.96
N ARG A 885 -9.19 -43.84 8.60
CA ARG A 885 -7.97 -43.10 8.86
C ARG A 885 -7.91 -42.64 10.30
N LYS A 886 -6.70 -42.67 10.88
CA LYS A 886 -6.41 -41.96 12.11
C LYS A 886 -5.92 -40.58 11.75
N ILE A 887 -6.61 -39.55 12.18
CA ILE A 887 -6.35 -38.17 11.78
C ILE A 887 -6.13 -37.33 13.05
N GLN A 888 -5.04 -36.58 13.08
CA GLN A 888 -4.80 -35.55 14.09
C GLN A 888 -5.64 -34.33 13.74
N ILE A 889 -6.48 -33.90 14.65
CA ILE A 889 -7.37 -32.75 14.48
C ILE A 889 -6.84 -31.58 15.31
N PRO A 890 -6.37 -30.50 14.69
CA PRO A 890 -5.88 -29.33 15.39
C PRO A 890 -7.06 -28.51 15.93
N LEU A 891 -7.09 -28.32 17.26
CA LEU A 891 -8.20 -27.65 17.94
C LEU A 891 -7.80 -26.29 18.56
N TYR A 892 -6.57 -25.80 18.31
CA TYR A 892 -6.09 -24.55 18.88
C TYR A 892 -7.05 -23.37 18.62
N TYR A 893 -7.43 -23.17 17.37
CA TYR A 893 -8.30 -22.06 16.96
C TYR A 893 -9.78 -22.24 17.31
N THR A 894 -10.15 -23.37 17.91
CA THR A 894 -11.46 -23.55 18.54
C THR A 894 -11.57 -22.87 19.92
N GLY A 895 -10.43 -22.49 20.50
CA GLY A 895 -10.34 -21.94 21.85
C GLY A 895 -10.49 -22.99 22.98
N LEU A 896 -10.63 -24.27 22.65
CA LEU A 896 -10.69 -25.39 23.61
C LEU A 896 -9.30 -25.65 24.20
N LYS A 897 -9.24 -26.01 25.50
CA LYS A 897 -7.95 -26.12 26.22
C LYS A 897 -7.67 -27.51 26.81
N GLU A 898 -8.66 -28.20 27.34
CA GLU A 898 -8.46 -29.44 28.09
C GLU A 898 -9.19 -30.65 27.45
N LYS A 899 -10.42 -30.45 27.05
CA LYS A 899 -11.32 -31.50 26.55
C LYS A 899 -12.25 -30.95 25.48
N VAL A 900 -12.71 -31.83 24.62
CA VAL A 900 -13.69 -31.57 23.57
C VAL A 900 -14.73 -32.66 23.54
N SER A 901 -16.02 -32.31 23.36
CA SER A 901 -17.07 -33.21 23.04
C SER A 901 -17.21 -33.34 21.53
N VAL A 902 -17.03 -34.51 21.00
CA VAL A 902 -17.02 -34.81 19.56
C VAL A 902 -18.19 -35.68 19.22
N ARG A 903 -18.90 -35.38 18.15
CA ARG A 903 -19.92 -36.26 17.58
C ARG A 903 -19.78 -36.36 16.07
N GLU A 904 -19.89 -37.58 15.57
CA GLU A 904 -20.03 -37.82 14.15
C GLU A 904 -21.47 -37.55 13.73
N GLN A 905 -21.63 -36.61 12.77
CA GLN A 905 -22.94 -36.19 12.27
C GLN A 905 -23.92 -35.84 13.40
N GLU A 906 -25.08 -36.48 13.43
CA GLU A 906 -26.11 -36.37 14.51
C GLU A 906 -26.02 -37.52 15.54
N GLY A 907 -24.85 -38.21 15.58
CA GLY A 907 -24.64 -39.37 16.44
C GLY A 907 -24.37 -39.03 17.91
N LYS A 908 -23.89 -40.02 18.64
CA LYS A 908 -23.56 -39.87 20.07
C LYS A 908 -22.31 -39.03 20.28
N ARG A 909 -22.29 -38.25 21.36
CA ARG A 909 -21.14 -37.48 21.81
C ARG A 909 -20.15 -38.39 22.51
N VAL A 910 -18.84 -38.18 22.18
CA VAL A 910 -17.69 -38.79 22.85
C VAL A 910 -16.77 -37.69 23.32
N VAL A 911 -16.27 -37.78 24.54
CA VAL A 911 -15.37 -36.79 25.11
C VAL A 911 -13.92 -37.24 24.92
N TYR A 912 -13.08 -36.34 24.37
CA TYR A 912 -11.65 -36.55 24.22
C TYR A 912 -10.91 -35.54 25.10
N ARG A 913 -9.73 -35.92 25.57
CA ARG A 913 -8.75 -34.98 26.16
C ARG A 913 -7.80 -34.49 25.08
N LEU A 914 -7.52 -33.20 25.08
CA LEU A 914 -6.53 -32.62 24.18
C LEU A 914 -5.12 -32.97 24.65
N ASN A 915 -4.23 -33.18 23.70
CA ASN A 915 -2.79 -33.29 23.97
C ASN A 915 -2.17 -31.89 24.25
N ARG A 916 -0.85 -31.80 24.38
CA ARG A 916 -0.15 -30.52 24.67
C ARG A 916 -0.19 -29.57 23.47
N GLU A 917 -0.29 -30.09 22.27
CA GLU A 917 -0.42 -29.36 21.00
C GLU A 917 -1.87 -28.92 20.75
N LEU A 918 -2.78 -29.18 21.72
CA LEU A 918 -4.23 -28.93 21.61
C LEU A 918 -4.88 -29.69 20.45
N GLU A 919 -4.50 -30.96 20.27
CA GLU A 919 -5.03 -31.84 19.23
C GLU A 919 -5.68 -33.08 19.84
N ILE A 920 -6.49 -33.77 19.04
CA ILE A 920 -6.98 -35.12 19.34
C ILE A 920 -6.72 -36.05 18.14
N GLU A 921 -6.50 -37.34 18.39
CA GLU A 921 -6.52 -38.36 17.34
C GLU A 921 -7.94 -38.89 17.18
N LEU A 922 -8.50 -38.75 15.97
CA LEU A 922 -9.79 -39.26 15.57
C LEU A 922 -9.62 -40.44 14.61
N THR A 923 -10.34 -41.55 14.87
CA THR A 923 -10.51 -42.61 13.87
C THR A 923 -11.75 -42.29 13.04
N VAL A 924 -11.47 -41.81 11.79
CA VAL A 924 -12.50 -41.36 10.85
C VAL A 924 -12.76 -42.44 9.83
N LYS A 925 -14.03 -42.85 9.72
CA LYS A 925 -14.50 -43.82 8.74
C LYS A 925 -15.28 -43.07 7.65
N ILE A 926 -14.84 -43.16 6.40
CA ILE A 926 -15.42 -42.43 5.28
C ILE A 926 -15.93 -43.41 4.23
N PRO A 927 -17.23 -43.40 3.90
CA PRO A 927 -17.81 -44.27 2.88
C PRO A 927 -17.11 -44.12 1.53
N ALA A 928 -17.12 -45.14 0.69
CA ALA A 928 -16.64 -45.08 -0.68
C ALA A 928 -17.36 -43.95 -1.44
N LYS A 929 -16.62 -43.12 -2.19
CA LYS A 929 -17.16 -41.97 -2.94
C LYS A 929 -18.12 -41.11 -2.09
N GLY A 930 -17.82 -41.00 -0.79
CA GLY A 930 -18.72 -40.41 0.18
C GLY A 930 -18.03 -39.36 1.03
N TYR A 931 -18.73 -38.97 2.06
CA TYR A 931 -18.26 -38.00 3.04
C TYR A 931 -18.77 -38.36 4.45
N THR A 932 -18.09 -37.79 5.45
CA THR A 932 -18.60 -37.69 6.83
C THR A 932 -18.20 -36.34 7.41
N TRP A 933 -18.79 -35.97 8.53
CA TRP A 933 -18.46 -34.74 9.21
C TRP A 933 -18.55 -34.89 10.72
N TYR A 934 -17.76 -34.12 11.43
CA TYR A 934 -17.67 -34.16 12.89
C TYR A 934 -17.87 -32.77 13.48
N VAL A 935 -18.61 -32.70 14.58
CA VAL A 935 -18.83 -31.46 15.34
C VAL A 935 -18.04 -31.54 16.63
N PHE A 936 -17.34 -30.43 16.94
CA PHE A 936 -16.55 -30.24 18.14
C PHE A 936 -17.21 -29.16 19.02
N GLU A 937 -17.51 -29.52 20.29
CA GLU A 937 -18.21 -28.65 21.24
C GLU A 937 -17.49 -28.58 22.60
#